data_1bc76b02af2c952f016c9c8c4701081b
#
_entry.id   1bc76b02af2c952f016c9c8c4701081b
#
_cell.length_a   1.000
_cell.length_b   1.000
_cell.length_c   1.000
_cell.angle_alpha   90.00
_cell.angle_beta   90.00
_cell.angle_gamma   90.00
#
_symmetry.space_group_name_H-M   'P 1'
#
loop_
_entity.id
_entity.type
_entity.pdbx_description
1 polymer ?
#
loop_
_entity_poly.entity_id
_entity_poly.type
_entity_poly.pdbx_seq_one_letter_code
_entity_poly.pdbx_strand_id
1 'polypeptide(L)'
;LNKAELPPTGPQGRGLRVAVALGMSVGFGVNAGEASADDTTQPAPRPQATDSTIKLSAVRVGGHVDTDDAGYAAGNTNSETLHIARMPATVRDTPQTITVVPQELIRQQRAFTLDQALANVPGITLSTGEGAGGLNGDQFRIRGLQARQDIYTDGLRDFGTYTRDTFNTESVEVIKGPSGEYFGAGNVGGVINQSQKHAHAGNSYSYDQTFGSGPLYRGAGDINYQINDDMAIRINGMYNRQDVVDRNNVTSNRYGAAVDFGVGLRSRTSWHLTWQWLSSNSKPDYGVSMIQVNGIYRPITEYGVARNTSYTRSFDFDRSNIHTLTSALKSDITRWFTLTNDTRLSLYQRDYTATTPAACSGACAAAILSGGDYALPYGAGGGAAYRQQGWGVQNVIMGRARFDTGFIHHDLKAGVDINYASDSRWPGSFTNRTNNQTIRNPQYSYPSTSVTFPDSGYGNANARDLGLFLADRIQLTKQLALFGTARWDSFSSTYYTRATASQGRAEQKSDRWSPSGSIMYTPLKDTSFYFTFARSYKPVGTDVSSLVTVKPTAGDVAQKGVNLSPQRSDLFEVGNKSDFFHKRLGTTVAFFQISENNSQYYDVNGDLETGFADSGSGRRIRGVELSANGKITRDWQVFASYSYMDGRVTHSNTGDNGKVAPQVPHNNMSVWSSYDLSHLLLRPEWGSLKVGGGAQYSSGYWAGPDTTNSARMPYTFNLNGMVSWDYRHYRVSFNANNITNRLNYASSFSGSRAVPSSGRYFMGNIGVTF
;
A
#
# COMPACT_ATOMS: atom_id res chain seq x y z
N LEU A 1 7.19 45.44 48.25
CA LEU A 1 6.57 46.53 47.49
C LEU A 1 7.22 46.59 46.13
N ASN A 2 6.77 45.76 45.18
CA ASN A 2 6.73 46.10 43.76
C ASN A 2 5.91 45.00 43.04
N LYS A 3 4.84 45.41 42.42
CA LYS A 3 3.98 44.59 41.59
C LYS A 3 4.78 44.15 40.34
N ALA A 4 4.88 42.84 40.10
CA ALA A 4 5.32 42.30 38.86
C ALA A 4 4.10 42.18 37.93
N GLU A 5 4.11 42.91 36.85
CA GLU A 5 3.14 42.80 35.75
C GLU A 5 3.40 41.50 34.95
N LEU A 6 2.34 40.75 34.72
CA LEU A 6 2.31 39.63 33.82
C LEU A 6 2.28 40.10 32.37
N PRO A 7 3.02 39.53 31.42
CA PRO A 7 2.94 39.86 30.00
C PRO A 7 1.62 39.39 29.39
N PRO A 8 1.12 40.03 28.32
CA PRO A 8 -0.16 39.73 27.69
C PRO A 8 -0.16 38.38 27.00
N THR A 9 -1.23 37.66 27.19
CA THR A 9 -1.54 36.38 26.50
C THR A 9 -1.63 36.61 25.00
N GLY A 10 -0.85 35.86 24.23
CA GLY A 10 -0.91 35.81 22.77
C GLY A 10 -2.25 35.26 22.26
N PRO A 11 -2.57 35.46 20.98
CA PRO A 11 -3.87 35.18 20.42
C PRO A 11 -4.20 33.69 20.49
N GLN A 12 -5.35 33.40 21.06
CA GLN A 12 -5.98 32.08 21.08
C GLN A 12 -6.15 31.56 19.64
N GLY A 13 -5.62 30.40 19.36
CA GLY A 13 -5.85 29.69 18.12
C GLY A 13 -7.36 29.45 17.95
N ARG A 14 -7.90 30.05 16.89
CA ARG A 14 -9.27 29.74 16.43
C ARG A 14 -9.29 28.26 16.02
N GLY A 15 -9.79 27.41 16.89
CA GLY A 15 -10.18 26.06 16.53
C GLY A 15 -11.20 26.12 15.41
N LEU A 16 -10.85 25.56 14.29
CA LEU A 16 -11.73 25.37 13.15
C LEU A 16 -12.84 24.38 13.59
N ARG A 17 -13.97 24.92 14.00
CA ARG A 17 -15.19 24.13 14.17
C ARG A 17 -15.72 23.85 12.77
N VAL A 18 -15.35 22.70 12.21
CA VAL A 18 -16.00 22.15 11.03
C VAL A 18 -17.37 21.66 11.48
N ALA A 19 -18.39 22.45 11.28
CA ALA A 19 -19.77 22.00 11.37
C ALA A 19 -20.02 21.12 10.12
N VAL A 20 -19.94 19.80 10.31
CA VAL A 20 -20.42 18.85 9.32
C VAL A 20 -21.95 18.86 9.37
N ALA A 21 -22.56 19.68 8.54
CA ALA A 21 -23.98 19.59 8.27
C ALA A 21 -24.22 18.38 7.34
N LEU A 22 -24.46 17.22 7.93
CA LEU A 22 -25.02 16.07 7.24
C LEU A 22 -26.51 16.37 6.97
N GLY A 23 -26.80 17.01 5.86
CA GLY A 23 -28.15 17.14 5.33
C GLY A 23 -28.57 15.84 4.68
N MET A 24 -29.09 14.89 5.44
CA MET A 24 -29.91 13.80 4.95
C MET A 24 -31.34 14.00 5.43
N SER A 25 -32.15 14.67 4.63
CA SER A 25 -33.60 14.61 4.73
C SER A 25 -34.12 13.72 3.60
N VAL A 26 -34.22 12.42 3.87
CA VAL A 26 -35.11 11.55 3.12
C VAL A 26 -36.26 11.19 4.05
N GLY A 27 -37.36 11.96 3.92
CA GLY A 27 -38.60 11.66 4.59
C GLY A 27 -39.25 10.46 3.92
N PHE A 28 -39.33 9.33 4.60
CA PHE A 28 -40.29 8.28 4.30
C PHE A 28 -41.42 8.39 5.32
N GLY A 29 -42.54 8.93 4.88
CA GLY A 29 -43.79 8.85 5.59
C GLY A 29 -44.29 7.40 5.59
N VAL A 30 -44.33 6.79 6.74
CA VAL A 30 -45.04 5.52 6.94
C VAL A 30 -46.35 5.86 7.60
N ASN A 31 -47.45 5.77 6.84
CA ASN A 31 -48.82 5.73 7.38
C ASN A 31 -49.05 4.38 8.02
N ALA A 32 -49.20 4.35 9.32
CA ALA A 32 -49.74 3.23 10.06
C ALA A 32 -51.27 3.26 9.94
N GLY A 33 -51.83 2.31 9.27
CA GLY A 33 -53.27 2.01 9.29
C GLY A 33 -53.52 0.80 10.17
N GLU A 34 -54.16 1.02 11.32
CA GLU A 34 -54.72 -0.05 12.14
C GLU A 34 -55.92 -0.67 11.46
N ALA A 35 -56.03 -2.01 11.43
CA ALA A 35 -57.24 -2.72 11.25
C ALA A 35 -57.22 -4.01 12.05
N SER A 36 -58.22 -4.11 12.92
CA SER A 36 -58.50 -5.20 13.84
C SER A 36 -59.08 -6.45 13.20
N ALA A 37 -58.66 -7.55 13.76
CA ALA A 37 -59.36 -8.77 14.20
C ALA A 37 -60.52 -9.44 13.42
N ASP A 38 -60.40 -10.74 13.51
CA ASP A 38 -61.35 -11.86 13.59
C ASP A 38 -61.76 -12.52 12.27
N ASP A 39 -61.53 -13.75 12.09
CA ASP A 39 -62.23 -14.94 12.56
C ASP A 39 -61.75 -16.23 11.84
N THR A 40 -61.85 -17.28 12.56
CA THR A 40 -61.61 -18.69 12.32
C THR A 40 -62.17 -19.26 11.01
N THR A 41 -61.37 -20.16 10.32
CA THR A 41 -61.89 -21.50 9.87
C THR A 41 -60.74 -22.41 9.40
N GLN A 42 -60.86 -23.70 9.70
CA GLN A 42 -59.98 -24.84 9.45
C GLN A 42 -59.99 -25.36 7.99
N PRO A 43 -59.07 -26.27 7.60
CA PRO A 43 -58.47 -26.35 6.26
C PRO A 43 -59.06 -27.49 5.39
N ALA A 44 -58.89 -27.35 4.08
CA ALA A 44 -59.09 -28.41 3.09
C ALA A 44 -57.78 -28.71 2.29
N PRO A 45 -57.62 -29.92 1.71
CA PRO A 45 -56.32 -30.55 1.45
C PRO A 45 -55.65 -30.10 0.15
N ARG A 46 -54.29 -30.18 0.17
CA ARG A 46 -53.35 -29.86 -0.91
C ARG A 46 -53.45 -30.82 -2.10
N PRO A 47 -53.21 -30.33 -3.33
CA PRO A 47 -52.60 -31.10 -4.41
C PRO A 47 -51.08 -30.99 -4.39
N GLN A 48 -50.40 -32.10 -4.57
CA GLN A 48 -48.94 -32.18 -4.79
C GLN A 48 -48.58 -31.52 -6.11
N ALA A 49 -47.71 -30.48 -6.05
CA ALA A 49 -47.04 -29.92 -7.20
C ALA A 49 -45.58 -30.37 -7.17
N THR A 50 -45.14 -30.93 -8.28
CA THR A 50 -43.78 -31.35 -8.58
C THR A 50 -42.86 -30.13 -8.55
N ASP A 51 -41.88 -30.18 -7.63
CA ASP A 51 -40.93 -29.11 -7.37
C ASP A 51 -39.73 -29.26 -8.32
N SER A 52 -39.64 -28.38 -9.33
CA SER A 52 -38.43 -28.13 -10.09
C SER A 52 -37.81 -26.82 -9.62
N THR A 53 -37.22 -26.80 -8.44
CA THR A 53 -36.48 -25.68 -7.92
C THR A 53 -35.08 -25.63 -8.56
N ILE A 54 -34.88 -24.67 -9.47
CA ILE A 54 -33.57 -24.23 -9.88
C ILE A 54 -32.93 -23.53 -8.65
N LYS A 55 -32.05 -24.23 -7.95
CA LYS A 55 -31.23 -23.64 -6.90
C LYS A 55 -30.23 -22.67 -7.52
N LEU A 56 -30.53 -21.39 -7.52
CA LEU A 56 -29.57 -20.31 -7.74
C LEU A 56 -28.66 -20.26 -6.52
N SER A 57 -27.37 -20.46 -6.73
CA SER A 57 -26.34 -20.31 -5.70
C SER A 57 -26.40 -18.90 -5.11
N ALA A 58 -26.64 -18.80 -3.82
CA ALA A 58 -26.57 -17.55 -3.09
C ALA A 58 -25.12 -17.00 -3.19
N VAL A 59 -24.99 -15.78 -3.68
CA VAL A 59 -23.72 -15.04 -3.58
C VAL A 59 -23.56 -14.68 -2.11
N ARG A 60 -22.71 -15.42 -1.41
CA ARG A 60 -22.28 -15.07 -0.05
C ARG A 60 -21.27 -13.95 -0.14
N VAL A 61 -21.64 -12.75 0.28
CA VAL A 61 -20.71 -11.68 0.66
C VAL A 61 -20.57 -11.78 2.18
N GLY A 62 -19.48 -12.35 2.62
CA GLY A 62 -19.13 -12.47 4.02
C GLY A 62 -18.06 -13.56 4.17
N GLY A 63 -16.91 -13.18 4.68
CA GLY A 63 -15.82 -14.10 5.01
C GLY A 63 -16.22 -15.06 6.13
N HIS A 64 -17.06 -16.04 5.84
CA HIS A 64 -17.27 -17.18 6.72
C HIS A 64 -16.68 -18.40 6.03
N VAL A 65 -15.63 -18.92 6.62
CA VAL A 65 -15.11 -20.25 6.28
C VAL A 65 -16.16 -21.23 6.78
N ASP A 66 -16.90 -21.87 5.87
CA ASP A 66 -17.77 -23.00 6.23
C ASP A 66 -16.89 -24.10 6.85
N THR A 67 -17.10 -24.35 8.12
CA THR A 67 -16.32 -25.33 8.91
C THR A 67 -16.53 -26.78 8.46
N ASP A 68 -17.52 -27.07 7.62
CA ASP A 68 -17.83 -28.41 7.13
C ASP A 68 -17.01 -28.81 5.89
N ASP A 69 -16.38 -27.84 5.20
CA ASP A 69 -15.38 -28.04 4.15
C ASP A 69 -14.03 -27.44 4.57
N ALA A 70 -13.79 -27.35 5.87
CA ALA A 70 -12.64 -26.68 6.52
C ALA A 70 -11.25 -27.19 6.09
N GLY A 71 -11.18 -28.28 5.37
CA GLY A 71 -9.96 -28.75 4.72
C GLY A 71 -9.64 -28.05 3.39
N TYR A 72 -10.58 -27.27 2.83
CA TYR A 72 -10.52 -26.72 1.47
C TYR A 72 -10.85 -25.23 1.37
N ALA A 73 -10.80 -24.46 2.46
CA ALA A 73 -10.85 -23.03 2.33
C ALA A 73 -9.83 -22.63 1.27
N ALA A 74 -10.33 -22.18 0.12
CA ALA A 74 -9.54 -21.88 -1.05
C ALA A 74 -8.69 -20.64 -0.72
N GLY A 75 -7.48 -20.86 -0.28
CA GLY A 75 -6.54 -19.79 -0.08
C GLY A 75 -5.98 -19.37 -1.43
N ASN A 76 -6.30 -18.16 -1.86
CA ASN A 76 -5.53 -17.41 -2.82
C ASN A 76 -5.37 -18.00 -4.23
N THR A 77 -6.46 -18.51 -4.79
CA THR A 77 -6.53 -18.92 -6.19
C THR A 77 -7.03 -17.78 -7.09
N ASN A 78 -7.09 -17.99 -8.41
CA ASN A 78 -7.70 -17.03 -9.32
C ASN A 78 -9.22 -16.84 -9.08
N SER A 79 -9.84 -17.71 -8.29
CA SER A 79 -11.23 -17.58 -7.86
C SER A 79 -11.43 -16.63 -6.68
N GLU A 80 -10.34 -16.08 -6.10
CA GLU A 80 -10.37 -15.10 -5.01
C GLU A 80 -11.20 -13.88 -5.38
N THR A 81 -12.04 -13.46 -4.45
CA THR A 81 -12.86 -12.26 -4.62
C THR A 81 -12.04 -11.03 -4.35
N LEU A 82 -12.11 -10.05 -5.23
CA LEU A 82 -11.53 -8.74 -5.04
C LEU A 82 -12.46 -7.86 -4.20
N HIS A 83 -11.90 -7.17 -3.22
CA HIS A 83 -12.65 -6.29 -2.32
C HIS A 83 -12.76 -4.85 -2.86
N ILE A 84 -12.67 -4.68 -4.17
CA ILE A 84 -12.75 -3.39 -4.86
C ILE A 84 -14.01 -3.39 -5.74
N ALA A 85 -15.07 -2.72 -5.30
CA ALA A 85 -16.38 -2.75 -5.96
C ALA A 85 -16.37 -2.31 -7.43
N ARG A 86 -15.46 -1.40 -7.80
CA ARG A 86 -15.31 -0.88 -9.17
C ARG A 86 -14.74 -1.89 -10.15
N MET A 87 -13.98 -2.88 -9.68
CA MET A 87 -13.34 -3.89 -10.50
C MET A 87 -14.24 -5.12 -10.73
N PRO A 88 -13.91 -6.03 -11.65
CA PRO A 88 -14.52 -7.35 -11.71
C PRO A 88 -14.40 -8.10 -10.39
N ALA A 89 -15.34 -9.04 -10.15
CA ALA A 89 -15.51 -9.64 -8.82
C ALA A 89 -14.34 -10.58 -8.41
N THR A 90 -13.64 -11.20 -9.37
CA THR A 90 -12.58 -12.17 -9.07
C THR A 90 -11.28 -11.84 -9.80
N VAL A 91 -10.16 -12.36 -9.30
CA VAL A 91 -8.86 -12.28 -9.98
C VAL A 91 -8.97 -12.84 -11.40
N ARG A 92 -9.63 -13.99 -11.57
CA ARG A 92 -9.78 -14.64 -12.88
C ARG A 92 -10.57 -13.80 -13.87
N ASP A 93 -11.65 -13.14 -13.40
CA ASP A 93 -12.52 -12.32 -14.26
C ASP A 93 -11.94 -10.95 -14.61
N THR A 94 -10.78 -10.62 -14.07
CA THR A 94 -10.10 -9.35 -14.33
C THR A 94 -9.02 -9.56 -15.40
N PRO A 95 -9.11 -8.90 -16.56
CA PRO A 95 -8.13 -9.04 -17.64
C PRO A 95 -6.87 -8.19 -17.41
N GLN A 96 -6.24 -8.33 -16.23
CA GLN A 96 -5.02 -7.62 -15.81
C GLN A 96 -4.32 -8.44 -14.73
N THR A 97 -3.00 -8.31 -14.62
CA THR A 97 -2.24 -9.01 -13.57
C THR A 97 -2.58 -8.46 -12.20
N ILE A 98 -3.09 -9.32 -11.33
CA ILE A 98 -3.38 -9.03 -9.92
C ILE A 98 -2.71 -10.08 -9.05
N THR A 99 -2.09 -9.62 -7.97
CA THR A 99 -1.55 -10.50 -6.91
C THR A 99 -2.28 -10.19 -5.61
N VAL A 100 -2.83 -11.21 -4.97
CA VAL A 100 -3.46 -11.10 -3.64
C VAL A 100 -2.54 -11.76 -2.61
N VAL A 101 -2.25 -11.03 -1.54
CA VAL A 101 -1.53 -11.54 -0.35
C VAL A 101 -2.58 -11.73 0.74
N PRO A 102 -2.99 -12.98 1.04
CA PRO A 102 -4.07 -13.24 1.98
C PRO A 102 -3.58 -13.14 3.44
N GLN A 103 -4.53 -12.96 4.36
CA GLN A 103 -4.26 -12.90 5.80
C GLN A 103 -3.48 -14.12 6.31
N GLU A 104 -3.77 -15.32 5.78
CA GLU A 104 -3.07 -16.55 6.20
C GLU A 104 -1.56 -16.48 5.90
N LEU A 105 -1.16 -15.97 4.73
CA LEU A 105 0.26 -15.78 4.40
C LEU A 105 0.91 -14.71 5.29
N ILE A 106 0.21 -13.58 5.50
CA ILE A 106 0.64 -12.51 6.41
C ILE A 106 0.88 -13.07 7.82
N ARG A 107 -0.04 -13.92 8.29
CA ARG A 107 0.02 -14.56 9.61
C ARG A 107 1.14 -15.62 9.69
N GLN A 108 1.31 -16.48 8.69
CA GLN A 108 2.36 -17.49 8.66
C GLN A 108 3.76 -16.85 8.69
N GLN A 109 3.96 -15.77 7.97
CA GLN A 109 5.25 -15.06 7.89
C GLN A 109 5.46 -14.05 9.02
N ARG A 110 4.42 -13.76 9.82
CA ARG A 110 4.44 -12.65 10.80
C ARG A 110 4.83 -11.33 10.15
N ALA A 111 4.21 -11.03 9.01
CA ALA A 111 4.39 -9.77 8.31
C ALA A 111 3.52 -8.68 8.96
N PHE A 112 4.14 -7.81 9.77
CA PHE A 112 3.45 -6.81 10.60
C PHE A 112 3.24 -5.48 9.89
N THR A 113 3.88 -5.27 8.76
CA THR A 113 3.81 -4.03 7.98
C THR A 113 3.50 -4.31 6.53
N LEU A 114 2.98 -3.31 5.83
CA LEU A 114 2.61 -3.45 4.43
C LEU A 114 3.80 -3.82 3.54
N ASP A 115 4.98 -3.25 3.79
CA ASP A 115 6.21 -3.59 3.05
C ASP A 115 6.61 -5.06 3.22
N GLN A 116 6.44 -5.62 4.44
CA GLN A 116 6.71 -7.04 4.69
C GLN A 116 5.70 -7.95 3.96
N ALA A 117 4.42 -7.59 3.90
CA ALA A 117 3.42 -8.32 3.13
C ALA A 117 3.73 -8.28 1.64
N LEU A 118 4.11 -7.10 1.11
CA LEU A 118 4.42 -6.88 -0.29
C LEU A 118 5.74 -7.52 -0.75
N ALA A 119 6.61 -7.95 0.16
CA ALA A 119 7.80 -8.73 -0.17
C ALA A 119 7.47 -10.08 -0.88
N ASN A 120 6.21 -10.52 -0.81
CA ASN A 120 5.69 -11.69 -1.53
C ASN A 120 5.25 -11.37 -2.97
N VAL A 121 5.18 -10.11 -3.35
CA VAL A 121 4.69 -9.66 -4.66
C VAL A 121 5.87 -9.30 -5.57
N PRO A 122 6.14 -10.05 -6.63
CA PRO A 122 7.27 -9.76 -7.51
C PRO A 122 7.03 -8.49 -8.30
N GLY A 123 8.12 -7.81 -8.68
CA GLY A 123 8.06 -6.55 -9.40
C GLY A 123 7.71 -5.34 -8.54
N ILE A 124 7.64 -5.51 -7.21
CA ILE A 124 7.58 -4.40 -6.26
C ILE A 124 8.97 -4.15 -5.68
N THR A 125 9.35 -2.87 -5.59
CA THR A 125 10.55 -2.42 -4.91
C THR A 125 10.22 -1.30 -3.94
N LEU A 126 10.96 -1.26 -2.82
CA LEU A 126 10.86 -0.17 -1.86
C LEU A 126 11.71 1.01 -2.34
N SER A 127 11.22 2.20 -2.11
CA SER A 127 11.97 3.45 -2.30
C SER A 127 12.14 4.15 -0.95
N THR A 128 13.33 4.65 -0.66
CA THR A 128 13.56 5.47 0.53
C THR A 128 13.66 6.90 0.11
N GLY A 129 12.79 7.73 0.66
CA GLY A 129 12.86 9.18 0.57
C GLY A 129 13.08 9.71 -0.83
N GLU A 130 12.61 10.87 -1.09
CA GLU A 130 12.83 11.57 -2.33
C GLU A 130 13.13 13.01 -2.05
N GLY A 131 14.10 13.52 -2.77
CA GLY A 131 14.48 14.90 -2.73
C GLY A 131 14.96 15.35 -1.36
N ALA A 132 15.09 16.65 -1.17
CA ALA A 132 15.56 17.27 0.07
C ALA A 132 14.67 16.97 1.30
N GLY A 133 13.55 16.29 1.13
CA GLY A 133 12.60 16.04 2.18
C GLY A 133 12.72 14.72 2.93
N GLY A 134 13.42 13.71 2.38
CA GLY A 134 13.63 12.42 3.02
C GLY A 134 12.37 11.85 3.65
N LEU A 135 11.34 11.54 2.87
CA LEU A 135 10.13 10.96 3.39
C LEU A 135 10.34 9.47 3.64
N ASN A 136 10.34 9.03 4.90
CA ASN A 136 10.17 7.62 5.27
C ASN A 136 8.68 7.29 5.32
N GLY A 137 8.34 6.01 5.33
CA GLY A 137 7.00 5.47 5.27
C GLY A 137 6.86 4.59 4.05
N ASP A 138 5.67 4.12 3.80
CA ASP A 138 5.40 3.20 2.69
C ASP A 138 5.51 3.94 1.35
N GLN A 139 6.58 3.65 0.64
CA GLN A 139 6.86 4.17 -0.69
C GLN A 139 7.27 3.02 -1.59
N PHE A 140 6.46 2.75 -2.60
CA PHE A 140 6.65 1.59 -3.47
C PHE A 140 6.81 2.00 -4.92
N ARG A 141 7.43 1.10 -5.69
CA ARG A 141 7.41 1.07 -7.14
C ARG A 141 6.82 -0.25 -7.60
N ILE A 142 5.94 -0.19 -8.57
CA ILE A 142 5.35 -1.35 -9.21
C ILE A 142 5.89 -1.42 -10.63
N ARG A 143 6.52 -2.53 -11.01
CA ARG A 143 7.17 -2.70 -12.31
C ARG A 143 8.16 -1.56 -12.62
N GLY A 144 8.86 -1.04 -11.57
CA GLY A 144 9.79 0.08 -11.68
C GLY A 144 9.17 1.47 -11.76
N LEU A 145 7.85 1.60 -11.90
CA LEU A 145 7.13 2.87 -11.90
C LEU A 145 6.70 3.26 -10.49
N GLN A 146 6.70 4.56 -10.21
CA GLN A 146 6.38 5.08 -8.89
C GLN A 146 4.91 4.87 -8.54
N ALA A 147 4.65 4.25 -7.39
CA ALA A 147 3.32 4.03 -6.81
C ALA A 147 3.23 4.57 -5.38
N ARG A 148 3.81 5.74 -5.14
CA ARG A 148 3.97 6.34 -3.80
C ARG A 148 2.65 6.71 -3.14
N GLN A 149 1.72 7.26 -3.90
CA GLN A 149 0.38 7.67 -3.44
C GLN A 149 -0.72 6.79 -4.03
N ASP A 150 -0.34 5.68 -4.62
CA ASP A 150 -1.27 4.74 -5.26
C ASP A 150 -1.59 3.59 -4.28
N ILE A 151 -1.71 3.95 -2.99
CA ILE A 151 -2.11 3.08 -1.89
C ILE A 151 -3.56 3.39 -1.53
N TYR A 152 -4.35 2.33 -1.41
CA TYR A 152 -5.77 2.38 -1.15
C TYR A 152 -6.13 1.50 0.04
N THR A 153 -7.26 1.80 0.65
CA THR A 153 -7.89 0.95 1.66
C THR A 153 -9.35 0.81 1.28
N ASP A 154 -9.81 -0.43 1.12
CA ASP A 154 -11.16 -0.77 0.64
C ASP A 154 -11.56 -0.02 -0.64
N GLY A 155 -10.59 0.14 -1.55
CA GLY A 155 -10.78 0.84 -2.82
C GLY A 155 -10.77 2.37 -2.74
N LEU A 156 -10.64 2.97 -1.57
CA LEU A 156 -10.53 4.42 -1.38
C LEU A 156 -9.09 4.83 -1.11
N ARG A 157 -8.66 5.97 -1.67
CA ARG A 157 -7.28 6.44 -1.60
C ARG A 157 -6.85 6.76 -0.17
N ASP A 158 -5.65 6.31 0.19
CA ASP A 158 -4.98 6.64 1.44
C ASP A 158 -3.85 7.65 1.18
N PHE A 159 -4.11 8.92 1.50
CA PHE A 159 -3.27 10.07 1.14
C PHE A 159 -1.99 10.21 1.97
N GLY A 160 -1.85 9.49 3.08
CA GLY A 160 -0.78 9.72 4.05
C GLY A 160 0.51 9.00 3.69
N THR A 161 1.65 9.63 4.04
CA THR A 161 2.97 8.98 4.02
C THR A 161 3.34 8.53 5.42
N TYR A 162 3.11 7.26 5.73
CA TYR A 162 3.40 6.63 7.03
C TYR A 162 3.62 5.12 6.85
N THR A 163 4.10 4.42 7.86
CA THR A 163 4.23 2.96 7.85
C THR A 163 2.90 2.33 8.25
N ARG A 164 2.29 1.58 7.34
CA ARG A 164 1.02 0.88 7.55
C ARG A 164 1.23 -0.45 8.24
N ASP A 165 0.43 -0.71 9.24
CA ASP A 165 0.41 -1.98 9.98
C ASP A 165 -0.70 -2.90 9.46
N THR A 166 -0.46 -4.22 9.53
CA THR A 166 -1.39 -5.24 9.01
C THR A 166 -2.42 -5.72 10.04
N PHE A 167 -2.51 -5.12 11.23
CA PHE A 167 -3.37 -5.63 12.32
C PHE A 167 -4.87 -5.70 11.95
N ASN A 168 -5.33 -4.77 11.10
CA ASN A 168 -6.70 -4.68 10.60
C ASN A 168 -6.81 -5.05 9.11
N THR A 169 -5.88 -5.84 8.57
CA THR A 169 -5.84 -6.21 7.15
C THR A 169 -6.34 -7.63 6.95
N GLU A 170 -7.31 -7.82 6.07
CA GLU A 170 -7.79 -9.11 5.59
C GLU A 170 -6.94 -9.64 4.43
N SER A 171 -6.66 -8.77 3.46
CA SER A 171 -5.79 -9.06 2.32
C SER A 171 -5.09 -7.81 1.80
N VAL A 172 -4.01 -8.01 1.05
CA VAL A 172 -3.38 -6.96 0.25
C VAL A 172 -3.48 -7.34 -1.21
N GLU A 173 -4.12 -6.50 -2.00
CA GLU A 173 -4.34 -6.69 -3.43
C GLU A 173 -3.45 -5.73 -4.21
N VAL A 174 -2.67 -6.26 -5.15
CA VAL A 174 -1.79 -5.46 -6.00
C VAL A 174 -2.22 -5.60 -7.45
N ILE A 175 -2.77 -4.54 -8.00
CA ILE A 175 -3.11 -4.40 -9.41
C ILE A 175 -1.91 -3.81 -10.11
N LYS A 176 -1.34 -4.50 -11.11
CA LYS A 176 -0.09 -4.10 -11.75
C LYS A 176 -0.33 -3.49 -13.12
N GLY A 177 0.28 -2.34 -13.35
CA GLY A 177 0.12 -1.52 -14.56
C GLY A 177 -0.89 -0.39 -14.37
N PRO A 178 -0.97 0.53 -15.35
CA PRO A 178 -1.91 1.65 -15.32
C PRO A 178 -3.31 1.20 -14.98
N SER A 179 -3.95 1.90 -14.04
CA SER A 179 -5.28 1.58 -13.50
C SER A 179 -6.11 2.84 -13.24
N GLY A 180 -5.81 3.93 -13.98
CA GLY A 180 -6.49 5.21 -13.84
C GLY A 180 -7.97 5.15 -14.19
N GLU A 181 -8.36 4.23 -15.07
CA GLU A 181 -9.75 3.99 -15.46
C GLU A 181 -10.64 3.55 -14.29
N TYR A 182 -10.06 2.89 -13.28
CA TYR A 182 -10.78 2.50 -12.07
C TYR A 182 -10.52 3.45 -10.90
N PHE A 183 -9.32 4.02 -10.79
CA PHE A 183 -8.86 4.70 -9.57
C PHE A 183 -8.58 6.20 -9.74
N GLY A 184 -8.69 6.73 -10.97
CA GLY A 184 -8.54 8.15 -11.27
C GLY A 184 -7.10 8.61 -11.46
N ALA A 185 -6.91 9.89 -11.35
CA ALA A 185 -5.63 10.56 -11.58
C ALA A 185 -4.50 9.97 -10.71
N GLY A 186 -3.38 9.60 -11.34
CA GLY A 186 -2.29 8.82 -10.74
C GLY A 186 -2.26 7.40 -11.29
N ASN A 187 -1.84 6.44 -10.47
CA ASN A 187 -1.90 4.98 -10.73
C ASN A 187 -1.20 4.55 -12.04
N VAL A 188 -0.08 5.20 -12.38
CA VAL A 188 0.67 4.92 -13.63
C VAL A 188 1.44 3.60 -13.57
N GLY A 189 1.84 3.15 -12.38
CA GLY A 189 2.51 1.86 -12.15
C GLY A 189 1.57 0.75 -11.71
N GLY A 190 0.44 1.12 -11.13
CA GLY A 190 -0.54 0.21 -10.52
C GLY A 190 -1.06 0.70 -9.19
N VAL A 191 -1.77 -0.16 -8.48
CA VAL A 191 -2.46 0.13 -7.23
C VAL A 191 -2.13 -0.93 -6.19
N ILE A 192 -1.96 -0.50 -4.95
CA ILE A 192 -1.87 -1.37 -3.77
C ILE A 192 -3.11 -1.10 -2.92
N ASN A 193 -3.97 -2.09 -2.75
CA ASN A 193 -5.16 -1.99 -1.92
C ASN A 193 -5.04 -2.87 -0.68
N GLN A 194 -5.27 -2.30 0.51
CA GLN A 194 -5.44 -3.04 1.75
C GLN A 194 -6.93 -3.22 2.02
N SER A 195 -7.42 -4.44 1.98
CA SER A 195 -8.78 -4.75 2.42
C SER A 195 -8.81 -4.90 3.92
N GLN A 196 -9.70 -4.16 4.58
CA GLN A 196 -9.84 -4.17 6.04
C GLN A 196 -10.72 -5.32 6.50
N LYS A 197 -10.57 -5.65 7.78
CA LYS A 197 -11.46 -6.58 8.48
C LYS A 197 -12.76 -5.86 8.83
N HIS A 198 -13.90 -6.40 8.38
CA HIS A 198 -15.22 -5.86 8.65
C HIS A 198 -16.02 -6.73 9.60
N ALA A 199 -17.02 -6.13 10.27
CA ALA A 199 -17.97 -6.83 11.10
C ALA A 199 -18.79 -7.82 10.26
N HIS A 200 -19.01 -9.01 10.79
CA HIS A 200 -19.70 -10.10 10.09
C HIS A 200 -20.65 -10.87 11.01
N ALA A 201 -21.53 -11.68 10.41
CA ALA A 201 -22.39 -12.58 11.19
C ALA A 201 -21.54 -13.64 11.92
N GLY A 202 -21.98 -13.98 13.14
CA GLY A 202 -21.27 -14.89 14.04
C GLY A 202 -20.31 -14.16 14.98
N ASN A 203 -19.94 -14.82 16.08
CA ASN A 203 -18.98 -14.32 17.05
C ASN A 203 -17.63 -14.94 16.80
N SER A 204 -16.56 -14.14 16.91
CA SER A 204 -15.19 -14.62 16.88
C SER A 204 -14.30 -13.75 17.75
N TYR A 205 -13.38 -14.37 18.47
CA TYR A 205 -12.48 -13.69 19.38
C TYR A 205 -11.09 -14.24 19.19
N SER A 206 -10.10 -13.40 18.95
CA SER A 206 -8.71 -13.84 18.85
C SER A 206 -7.76 -12.85 19.51
N TYR A 207 -6.68 -13.39 20.04
CA TYR A 207 -5.56 -12.62 20.57
C TYR A 207 -4.26 -13.32 20.23
N ASP A 208 -3.30 -12.58 19.72
CA ASP A 208 -1.95 -13.01 19.38
C ASP A 208 -0.91 -12.21 20.16
N GLN A 209 0.00 -12.91 20.87
CA GLN A 209 1.15 -12.30 21.53
C GLN A 209 2.44 -12.81 20.86
N THR A 210 3.25 -11.90 20.38
CA THR A 210 4.54 -12.21 19.73
C THR A 210 5.69 -11.59 20.52
N PHE A 211 6.75 -12.38 20.70
CA PHE A 211 8.04 -11.99 21.26
C PHE A 211 9.12 -12.29 20.22
N GLY A 212 10.19 -11.50 20.19
CA GLY A 212 11.27 -11.74 19.24
C GLY A 212 12.62 -11.19 19.66
N SER A 213 13.63 -11.60 18.94
CA SER A 213 14.98 -11.04 19.04
C SER A 213 15.00 -9.57 18.61
N GLY A 214 15.95 -8.78 19.12
CA GLY A 214 16.02 -7.33 18.93
C GLY A 214 14.89 -6.61 19.64
N PRO A 215 14.78 -6.71 20.97
CA PRO A 215 13.54 -6.81 21.75
C PRO A 215 12.28 -6.44 20.97
N LEU A 216 11.52 -7.48 20.58
CA LEU A 216 10.21 -7.33 19.95
C LEU A 216 9.12 -7.80 20.92
N TYR A 217 8.13 -6.93 21.15
CA TYR A 217 6.91 -7.23 21.90
C TYR A 217 5.72 -6.73 21.10
N ARG A 218 4.84 -7.66 20.67
CA ARG A 218 3.65 -7.30 19.90
C ARG A 218 2.44 -8.08 20.38
N GLY A 219 1.37 -7.36 20.69
CA GLY A 219 0.05 -7.93 20.95
C GLY A 219 -0.95 -7.45 19.90
N ALA A 220 -1.83 -8.33 19.43
CA ALA A 220 -2.93 -7.98 18.54
C ALA A 220 -4.20 -8.74 18.93
N GLY A 221 -5.31 -8.04 19.09
CA GLY A 221 -6.63 -8.59 19.40
C GLY A 221 -7.63 -8.28 18.28
N ASP A 222 -8.55 -9.21 18.05
CA ASP A 222 -9.64 -9.08 17.08
C ASP A 222 -10.89 -9.71 17.69
N ILE A 223 -11.94 -8.91 17.85
CA ILE A 223 -13.21 -9.28 18.47
C ILE A 223 -14.30 -8.93 17.49
N ASN A 224 -15.03 -9.93 17.00
CA ASN A 224 -16.27 -9.74 16.26
C ASN A 224 -17.44 -10.22 17.14
N TYR A 225 -18.37 -9.33 17.41
CA TYR A 225 -19.55 -9.61 18.22
C TYR A 225 -20.82 -9.33 17.40
N GLN A 226 -21.61 -10.37 17.19
CA GLN A 226 -22.91 -10.26 16.55
C GLN A 226 -23.94 -9.76 17.57
N ILE A 227 -24.48 -8.56 17.34
CA ILE A 227 -25.47 -7.91 18.24
C ILE A 227 -26.85 -8.56 18.05
N ASN A 228 -27.22 -8.79 16.79
CA ASN A 228 -28.43 -9.49 16.38
C ASN A 228 -28.24 -10.06 14.97
N ASP A 229 -29.31 -10.62 14.36
CA ASP A 229 -29.22 -11.29 13.06
C ASP A 229 -28.72 -10.40 11.93
N ASP A 230 -28.85 -9.08 12.05
CA ASP A 230 -28.58 -8.11 11.00
C ASP A 230 -27.47 -7.11 11.36
N MET A 231 -26.98 -7.13 12.60
CA MET A 231 -26.00 -6.16 13.11
C MET A 231 -24.84 -6.84 13.83
N ALA A 232 -23.63 -6.36 13.59
CA ALA A 232 -22.44 -6.76 14.33
C ALA A 232 -21.48 -5.58 14.51
N ILE A 233 -20.58 -5.74 15.48
CA ILE A 233 -19.46 -4.84 15.73
C ILE A 233 -18.16 -5.65 15.73
N ARG A 234 -17.11 -5.14 15.07
CA ARG A 234 -15.77 -5.73 15.12
C ARG A 234 -14.78 -4.71 15.68
N ILE A 235 -13.96 -5.14 16.62
CA ILE A 235 -12.96 -4.31 17.27
C ILE A 235 -11.61 -4.98 17.12
N ASN A 236 -10.66 -4.26 16.56
CA ASN A 236 -9.27 -4.68 16.45
C ASN A 236 -8.39 -3.73 17.23
N GLY A 237 -7.41 -4.28 17.94
CA GLY A 237 -6.42 -3.49 18.69
C GLY A 237 -5.03 -4.08 18.57
N MET A 238 -4.00 -3.22 18.58
CA MET A 238 -2.61 -3.68 18.50
C MET A 238 -1.67 -2.75 19.24
N TYR A 239 -0.62 -3.34 19.80
CA TYR A 239 0.59 -2.64 20.18
C TYR A 239 1.82 -3.35 19.62
N ASN A 240 2.85 -2.60 19.27
CA ASN A 240 4.12 -3.09 18.78
C ASN A 240 5.26 -2.23 19.34
N ARG A 241 6.22 -2.85 19.98
CA ARG A 241 7.48 -2.24 20.39
C ARG A 241 8.62 -3.11 19.87
N GLN A 242 9.53 -2.50 19.12
CA GLN A 242 10.60 -3.24 18.47
C GLN A 242 11.86 -2.39 18.33
N ASP A 243 12.99 -2.98 18.73
CA ASP A 243 14.32 -2.52 18.30
C ASP A 243 14.70 -3.31 17.04
N VAL A 244 15.10 -2.61 15.98
CA VAL A 244 15.41 -3.26 14.69
C VAL A 244 16.71 -4.03 14.80
N VAL A 245 16.66 -5.35 14.56
CA VAL A 245 17.83 -6.23 14.65
C VAL A 245 18.93 -5.78 13.73
N ASP A 246 20.16 -5.74 14.25
CA ASP A 246 21.37 -5.27 13.55
C ASP A 246 21.26 -3.81 13.01
N ARG A 247 20.48 -2.95 13.68
CA ARG A 247 20.42 -1.51 13.40
C ARG A 247 20.44 -0.73 14.72
N ASN A 248 21.60 -0.22 15.09
CA ASN A 248 21.79 0.46 16.38
C ASN A 248 20.88 1.70 16.47
N ASN A 249 20.20 1.86 17.61
CA ASN A 249 19.32 3.01 17.92
C ASN A 249 18.15 3.22 16.97
N VAL A 250 17.78 2.23 16.16
CA VAL A 250 16.61 2.25 15.28
C VAL A 250 15.46 1.49 15.94
N THR A 251 14.29 2.12 16.06
CA THR A 251 13.12 1.54 16.73
C THR A 251 11.87 1.67 15.86
N SER A 252 10.93 0.74 16.06
CA SER A 252 9.64 0.74 15.38
C SER A 252 8.52 0.49 16.40
N ASN A 253 7.96 1.57 16.95
CA ASN A 253 6.91 1.50 17.96
C ASN A 253 5.60 2.00 17.38
N ARG A 254 4.55 1.17 17.46
CA ARG A 254 3.24 1.46 16.88
C ARG A 254 2.11 1.01 17.80
N TYR A 255 0.99 1.73 17.72
CA TYR A 255 -0.26 1.43 18.41
C TYR A 255 -1.39 1.61 17.42
N GLY A 256 -2.39 0.75 17.48
CA GLY A 256 -3.53 0.83 16.56
C GLY A 256 -4.81 0.35 17.19
N ALA A 257 -5.91 0.94 16.77
CA ALA A 257 -7.27 0.49 17.06
C ALA A 257 -8.14 0.67 15.82
N ALA A 258 -9.06 -0.25 15.61
CA ALA A 258 -10.08 -0.13 14.57
C ALA A 258 -11.41 -0.64 15.13
N VAL A 259 -12.49 0.04 14.76
CA VAL A 259 -13.86 -0.35 15.09
C VAL A 259 -14.68 -0.29 13.81
N ASP A 260 -15.31 -1.39 13.45
CA ASP A 260 -16.25 -1.48 12.34
C ASP A 260 -17.63 -1.86 12.88
N PHE A 261 -18.64 -1.07 12.52
CA PHE A 261 -20.04 -1.33 12.84
C PHE A 261 -20.78 -1.67 11.55
N GLY A 262 -21.28 -2.89 11.45
CA GLY A 262 -22.01 -3.40 10.30
C GLY A 262 -23.51 -3.53 10.58
N VAL A 263 -24.32 -3.07 9.65
CA VAL A 263 -25.78 -3.17 9.65
C VAL A 263 -26.24 -3.72 8.31
N GLY A 264 -27.33 -4.48 8.31
CA GLY A 264 -27.85 -5.06 7.08
C GLY A 264 -27.06 -6.29 6.62
N LEU A 265 -26.42 -7.03 7.54
CA LEU A 265 -25.50 -8.13 7.21
C LEU A 265 -26.17 -9.27 6.43
N ARG A 266 -27.47 -9.45 6.58
CA ARG A 266 -28.30 -10.44 5.85
C ARG A 266 -29.33 -9.80 4.93
N SER A 267 -29.29 -8.47 4.80
CA SER A 267 -30.28 -7.69 4.05
C SER A 267 -29.78 -7.35 2.65
N ARG A 268 -30.68 -6.87 1.78
CA ARG A 268 -30.31 -6.34 0.46
C ARG A 268 -29.51 -5.04 0.55
N THR A 269 -29.64 -4.34 1.66
CA THR A 269 -28.89 -3.12 1.93
C THR A 269 -28.01 -3.37 3.13
N SER A 270 -26.69 -3.22 2.94
CA SER A 270 -25.68 -3.30 4.00
C SER A 270 -24.95 -1.99 4.12
N TRP A 271 -24.58 -1.65 5.33
CA TRP A 271 -23.80 -0.46 5.64
C TRP A 271 -22.75 -0.79 6.69
N HIS A 272 -21.52 -0.35 6.43
CA HIS A 272 -20.41 -0.43 7.34
C HIS A 272 -19.91 0.97 7.68
N LEU A 273 -19.61 1.22 8.96
CA LEU A 273 -18.96 2.41 9.43
C LEU A 273 -17.68 1.99 10.17
N THR A 274 -16.54 2.25 9.55
CA THR A 274 -15.23 1.87 10.07
C THR A 274 -14.45 3.08 10.52
N TRP A 275 -14.06 3.13 11.80
CA TRP A 275 -13.06 4.06 12.30
C TRP A 275 -11.76 3.32 12.56
N GLN A 276 -10.64 3.90 12.12
CA GLN A 276 -9.30 3.37 12.41
C GLN A 276 -8.40 4.49 12.92
N TRP A 277 -7.62 4.14 13.91
CA TRP A 277 -6.53 4.95 14.47
C TRP A 277 -5.22 4.17 14.40
N LEU A 278 -4.14 4.83 13.98
CA LEU A 278 -2.79 4.31 13.99
C LEU A 278 -1.83 5.40 14.46
N SER A 279 -1.06 5.11 15.49
CA SER A 279 -0.02 6.00 16.02
C SER A 279 1.34 5.33 15.97
N SER A 280 2.37 6.06 15.55
CA SER A 280 3.77 5.63 15.55
C SER A 280 4.62 6.62 16.33
N ASN A 281 5.60 6.07 17.08
CA ASN A 281 6.68 6.83 17.70
C ASN A 281 7.98 6.02 17.55
N SER A 282 8.61 6.18 16.40
CA SER A 282 9.74 5.38 15.93
C SER A 282 10.98 6.25 15.76
N LYS A 283 12.14 5.62 15.66
CA LYS A 283 13.38 6.27 15.24
C LYS A 283 13.74 5.78 13.85
N PRO A 284 13.74 6.67 12.85
CA PRO A 284 13.93 6.29 11.44
C PRO A 284 15.38 5.90 11.15
N ASP A 285 15.55 4.98 10.19
CA ASP A 285 16.84 4.63 9.62
C ASP A 285 17.00 5.27 8.24
N TYR A 286 17.99 6.14 8.09
CA TYR A 286 18.30 6.77 6.79
C TYR A 286 19.41 6.05 6.03
N GLY A 287 19.86 4.90 6.54
CA GLY A 287 20.87 4.06 5.92
C GLY A 287 22.32 4.55 6.10
N VAL A 288 23.19 3.91 5.34
CA VAL A 288 24.63 4.16 5.32
C VAL A 288 25.05 4.87 4.04
N SER A 289 26.14 5.62 4.09
CA SER A 289 26.71 6.29 2.91
C SER A 289 27.13 5.27 1.85
N MET A 290 27.17 5.72 0.60
CA MET A 290 27.77 4.99 -0.51
C MET A 290 29.08 5.67 -0.90
N ILE A 291 30.10 4.88 -1.28
CA ILE A 291 31.39 5.36 -1.78
C ILE A 291 31.61 4.90 -3.22
N GLN A 292 32.30 5.73 -3.98
CA GLN A 292 32.65 5.40 -5.37
C GLN A 292 33.91 4.53 -5.43
N VAL A 293 33.77 3.37 -6.07
CA VAL A 293 34.86 2.43 -6.33
C VAL A 293 34.79 2.05 -7.80
N ASN A 294 35.87 2.32 -8.53
CA ASN A 294 35.96 2.10 -9.98
C ASN A 294 34.78 2.74 -10.76
N GLY A 295 34.42 3.96 -10.40
CA GLY A 295 33.34 4.71 -11.05
C GLY A 295 31.93 4.35 -10.58
N ILE A 296 31.76 3.34 -9.71
CA ILE A 296 30.44 2.87 -9.25
C ILE A 296 30.31 3.11 -7.75
N TYR A 297 29.23 3.74 -7.32
CA TYR A 297 28.87 3.90 -5.91
C TYR A 297 28.31 2.60 -5.34
N ARG A 298 28.83 2.20 -4.17
CA ARG A 298 28.42 1.01 -3.41
C ARG A 298 28.33 1.33 -1.92
N PRO A 299 27.46 0.60 -1.15
CA PRO A 299 27.34 0.82 0.29
C PRO A 299 28.65 0.57 1.04
N ILE A 300 29.00 1.45 1.99
CA ILE A 300 30.23 1.32 2.80
C ILE A 300 30.27 0.04 3.63
N THR A 301 29.13 -0.59 3.89
CA THR A 301 29.02 -1.88 4.57
C THR A 301 29.55 -3.06 3.74
N GLU A 302 29.74 -2.90 2.43
CA GLU A 302 30.51 -3.85 1.60
C GLU A 302 32.02 -3.76 1.83
N TYR A 303 32.49 -2.67 2.45
CA TYR A 303 33.90 -2.38 2.70
C TYR A 303 34.23 -2.40 4.20
N GLY A 304 33.61 -3.30 4.95
CA GLY A 304 33.95 -3.58 6.34
C GLY A 304 33.42 -2.60 7.39
N VAL A 305 32.51 -1.69 7.02
CA VAL A 305 31.69 -0.99 8.02
C VAL A 305 30.64 -1.96 8.55
N ALA A 306 30.48 -2.04 9.86
CA ALA A 306 29.58 -3.02 10.49
C ALA A 306 28.13 -2.82 10.05
N ARG A 307 27.40 -3.93 9.81
CA ARG A 307 25.99 -3.89 9.36
C ARG A 307 25.04 -3.20 10.35
N ASN A 308 25.36 -3.26 11.64
CA ASN A 308 24.58 -2.64 12.69
C ASN A 308 24.81 -1.13 12.84
N THR A 309 25.76 -0.56 12.08
CA THR A 309 26.03 0.87 12.10
C THR A 309 24.82 1.63 11.57
N SER A 310 24.26 2.50 12.39
CA SER A 310 23.26 3.48 12.00
C SER A 310 23.71 4.88 12.44
N TYR A 311 23.20 5.89 11.77
CA TYR A 311 23.50 7.28 12.09
C TYR A 311 22.35 8.00 12.80
N THR A 312 21.32 7.24 13.13
CA THR A 312 20.16 7.70 13.89
C THR A 312 20.55 8.12 15.29
N ARG A 313 20.23 9.34 15.67
CA ARG A 313 20.54 9.89 17.00
C ARG A 313 19.38 9.73 17.98
N SER A 314 19.68 9.90 19.26
CA SER A 314 18.71 9.80 20.34
C SER A 314 17.53 10.77 20.19
N PHE A 315 17.77 11.97 19.61
CA PHE A 315 16.73 12.98 19.38
C PHE A 315 15.96 12.80 18.06
N ASP A 316 16.40 11.91 17.14
CA ASP A 316 15.64 11.63 15.93
C ASP A 316 14.33 10.91 16.25
N PHE A 317 13.28 11.25 15.51
CA PHE A 317 11.97 10.67 15.68
C PHE A 317 11.17 10.67 14.37
N ASP A 318 10.28 9.71 14.26
CA ASP A 318 9.19 9.63 13.29
C ASP A 318 7.90 9.37 14.07
N ARG A 319 7.16 10.43 14.36
CA ARG A 319 5.91 10.39 15.10
C ARG A 319 4.78 10.66 14.16
N SER A 320 3.84 9.73 14.07
CA SER A 320 2.64 9.91 13.27
C SER A 320 1.38 9.60 14.08
N ASN A 321 0.29 10.28 13.74
CA ASN A 321 -1.03 10.07 14.29
C ASN A 321 -2.05 10.16 13.17
N ILE A 322 -2.67 9.04 12.85
CA ILE A 322 -3.54 8.86 11.69
C ILE A 322 -4.92 8.46 12.17
N HIS A 323 -5.95 9.15 11.70
CA HIS A 323 -7.35 8.78 11.91
C HIS A 323 -8.06 8.68 10.58
N THR A 324 -8.81 7.63 10.38
CA THR A 324 -9.67 7.47 9.20
C THR A 324 -11.07 7.07 9.62
N LEU A 325 -12.05 7.60 8.93
CA LEU A 325 -13.47 7.22 9.07
C LEU A 325 -14.00 6.88 7.69
N THR A 326 -14.46 5.64 7.51
CA THR A 326 -14.99 5.13 6.24
C THR A 326 -16.44 4.72 6.42
N SER A 327 -17.31 5.16 5.54
CA SER A 327 -18.69 4.73 5.42
C SER A 327 -18.85 4.02 4.09
N ALA A 328 -19.25 2.76 4.09
CA ALA A 328 -19.47 1.93 2.92
C ALA A 328 -20.92 1.43 2.89
N LEU A 329 -21.68 1.92 1.93
CA LEU A 329 -23.10 1.54 1.71
C LEU A 329 -23.21 0.73 0.42
N LYS A 330 -23.87 -0.41 0.48
CA LYS A 330 -24.27 -1.20 -0.68
C LYS A 330 -25.76 -1.51 -0.59
N SER A 331 -26.50 -1.28 -1.67
CA SER A 331 -27.94 -1.58 -1.73
C SER A 331 -28.30 -2.25 -3.06
N ASP A 332 -28.79 -3.47 -2.99
CA ASP A 332 -29.37 -4.18 -4.13
C ASP A 332 -30.82 -3.70 -4.33
N ILE A 333 -30.99 -2.56 -5.03
CA ILE A 333 -32.27 -1.88 -5.25
C ILE A 333 -33.24 -2.82 -6.00
N THR A 334 -32.71 -3.50 -7.03
CA THR A 334 -33.44 -4.52 -7.78
C THR A 334 -32.53 -5.74 -7.99
N ARG A 335 -33.03 -6.79 -8.64
CA ARG A 335 -32.21 -7.96 -9.02
C ARG A 335 -31.13 -7.63 -10.07
N TRP A 336 -31.34 -6.57 -10.84
CA TRP A 336 -30.46 -6.16 -11.92
C TRP A 336 -29.68 -4.87 -11.60
N PHE A 337 -30.00 -4.13 -10.54
CA PHE A 337 -29.38 -2.87 -10.19
C PHE A 337 -28.93 -2.81 -8.74
N THR A 338 -27.64 -2.54 -8.53
CA THR A 338 -27.00 -2.32 -7.22
C THR A 338 -26.43 -0.90 -7.17
N LEU A 339 -26.67 -0.19 -6.08
CA LEU A 339 -26.08 1.10 -5.76
C LEU A 339 -25.04 0.94 -4.65
N THR A 340 -23.87 1.54 -4.81
CA THR A 340 -22.86 1.67 -3.74
C THR A 340 -22.51 3.13 -3.51
N ASN A 341 -22.20 3.47 -2.27
CA ASN A 341 -21.66 4.78 -1.89
C ASN A 341 -20.60 4.58 -0.81
N ASP A 342 -19.36 4.87 -1.16
CA ASP A 342 -18.21 4.73 -0.29
C ASP A 342 -17.61 6.12 -0.01
N THR A 343 -17.53 6.50 1.26
CA THR A 343 -16.98 7.79 1.70
C THR A 343 -15.87 7.57 2.71
N ARG A 344 -14.73 8.23 2.54
CA ARG A 344 -13.61 8.19 3.49
C ARG A 344 -13.15 9.59 3.85
N LEU A 345 -13.03 9.86 5.13
CA LEU A 345 -12.36 11.01 5.72
C LEU A 345 -11.06 10.53 6.38
N SER A 346 -9.96 11.23 6.12
CA SER A 346 -8.64 10.90 6.65
C SER A 346 -7.95 12.14 7.22
N LEU A 347 -7.32 11.97 8.38
CA LEU A 347 -6.54 12.99 9.07
C LEU A 347 -5.14 12.45 9.34
N TYR A 348 -4.11 13.18 8.93
CA TYR A 348 -2.71 12.80 9.04
C TYR A 348 -1.92 13.86 9.79
N GLN A 349 -1.20 13.44 10.82
CA GLN A 349 -0.24 14.28 11.52
C GLN A 349 1.09 13.55 11.58
N ARG A 350 2.19 14.25 11.30
CA ARG A 350 3.52 13.67 11.37
C ARG A 350 4.55 14.72 11.78
N ASP A 351 5.35 14.39 12.77
CA ASP A 351 6.57 15.11 13.14
C ASP A 351 7.77 14.18 12.84
N TYR A 352 8.74 14.68 12.11
CA TYR A 352 9.84 13.88 11.59
C TYR A 352 11.17 14.58 11.74
N THR A 353 12.19 13.84 12.22
CA THR A 353 13.61 14.24 12.17
C THR A 353 14.48 13.03 11.85
N ALA A 354 15.49 13.23 11.03
CA ALA A 354 16.51 12.22 10.76
C ALA A 354 17.89 12.85 10.65
N THR A 355 18.89 12.14 11.14
CA THR A 355 20.29 12.56 11.06
C THR A 355 21.05 11.68 10.08
N THR A 356 21.88 12.30 9.25
CA THR A 356 22.74 11.63 8.29
C THR A 356 24.12 12.25 8.30
N PRO A 357 25.21 11.49 8.04
CA PRO A 357 26.52 12.06 7.81
C PRO A 357 26.57 12.80 6.46
N ALA A 358 27.54 13.67 6.30
CA ALA A 358 27.89 14.21 4.99
C ALA A 358 28.32 13.09 4.02
N ALA A 359 28.35 13.38 2.72
CA ALA A 359 28.80 12.41 1.72
C ALA A 359 30.23 11.95 2.00
N CYS A 360 30.48 10.64 1.95
CA CYS A 360 31.78 10.05 2.09
C CYS A 360 32.51 10.01 0.72
N SER A 361 33.34 10.96 0.45
CA SER A 361 34.12 11.06 -0.80
C SER A 361 35.60 11.40 -0.52
N GLY A 362 36.46 11.32 -1.50
CA GLY A 362 37.88 11.68 -1.38
C GLY A 362 38.56 10.94 -0.23
N ALA A 363 39.14 11.69 0.74
CA ALA A 363 39.83 11.13 1.88
C ALA A 363 39.02 10.19 2.75
N CYS A 364 37.70 10.44 2.88
CA CYS A 364 36.78 9.55 3.58
C CYS A 364 36.70 8.18 2.87
N ALA A 365 36.47 8.16 1.57
CA ALA A 365 36.41 6.93 0.79
C ALA A 365 37.75 6.15 0.85
N ALA A 366 38.89 6.84 0.72
CA ALA A 366 40.19 6.23 0.83
C ALA A 366 40.42 5.59 2.21
N ALA A 367 40.04 6.27 3.29
CA ALA A 367 40.14 5.73 4.65
C ALA A 367 39.30 4.46 4.83
N ILE A 368 38.07 4.47 4.38
CA ILE A 368 37.17 3.29 4.47
C ILE A 368 37.72 2.10 3.67
N LEU A 369 38.23 2.35 2.45
CA LEU A 369 38.80 1.32 1.60
C LEU A 369 40.11 0.71 2.16
N SER A 370 40.91 1.48 2.92
CA SER A 370 42.09 0.96 3.63
C SER A 370 41.77 0.29 4.98
N GLY A 371 40.50 0.17 5.35
CA GLY A 371 40.06 -0.43 6.63
C GLY A 371 40.11 0.55 7.81
N GLY A 372 40.47 1.81 7.58
CA GLY A 372 40.47 2.88 8.58
C GLY A 372 39.09 3.46 8.87
N ASP A 373 39.07 4.50 9.72
CA ASP A 373 37.86 5.28 10.03
C ASP A 373 38.07 6.74 9.60
N TYR A 374 37.01 7.50 9.50
CA TYR A 374 37.03 8.88 9.08
C TYR A 374 35.94 9.69 9.77
N ALA A 375 36.24 10.88 10.24
CA ALA A 375 35.29 11.78 10.85
C ALA A 375 34.59 12.66 9.80
N LEU A 376 33.29 12.66 9.75
CA LEU A 376 32.45 13.49 8.90
C LEU A 376 31.50 14.35 9.74
N PRO A 377 31.11 15.54 9.22
CA PRO A 377 30.03 16.31 9.83
C PRO A 377 28.70 15.54 9.74
N TYR A 378 28.10 15.26 10.87
CA TYR A 378 26.75 14.69 10.95
C TYR A 378 25.70 15.80 10.98
N GLY A 379 24.57 15.55 10.36
CA GLY A 379 23.51 16.55 10.17
C GLY A 379 23.71 17.44 8.95
N ALA A 380 24.90 17.44 8.33
CA ALA A 380 25.18 18.18 7.10
C ALA A 380 24.74 17.42 5.84
N GLY A 381 24.55 16.11 5.93
CA GLY A 381 24.15 15.25 4.82
C GLY A 381 22.67 15.27 4.47
N GLY A 382 21.95 16.33 4.82
CA GLY A 382 20.58 16.56 4.38
C GLY A 382 19.50 15.77 5.14
N GLY A 383 19.74 15.40 6.40
CA GLY A 383 18.65 14.85 7.24
C GLY A 383 17.49 15.84 7.29
N ALA A 384 16.27 15.36 7.04
CA ALA A 384 15.09 16.19 7.06
C ALA A 384 14.54 16.37 8.45
N ALA A 385 14.03 17.55 8.73
CA ALA A 385 13.10 17.77 9.83
C ALA A 385 11.87 18.48 9.30
N TYR A 386 10.71 18.03 9.68
CA TYR A 386 9.46 18.70 9.35
C TYR A 386 8.32 18.28 10.28
N ARG A 387 7.38 19.17 10.42
CA ARG A 387 6.01 18.88 10.87
C ARG A 387 5.10 18.89 9.67
N GLN A 388 4.19 17.93 9.60
CA GLN A 388 3.23 17.78 8.51
C GLN A 388 1.83 17.50 9.05
N GLN A 389 0.84 18.17 8.48
CA GLN A 389 -0.57 17.99 8.80
C GLN A 389 -1.37 17.95 7.50
N GLY A 390 -2.02 16.83 7.27
CA GLY A 390 -2.82 16.61 6.08
C GLY A 390 -4.21 16.10 6.40
N TRP A 391 -5.14 16.34 5.51
CA TRP A 391 -6.45 15.71 5.54
C TRP A 391 -6.97 15.49 4.12
N GLY A 392 -7.88 14.54 3.98
CA GLY A 392 -8.48 14.26 2.70
C GLY A 392 -9.86 13.66 2.85
N VAL A 393 -10.70 13.89 1.86
CA VAL A 393 -12.02 13.27 1.73
C VAL A 393 -12.18 12.73 0.33
N GLN A 394 -12.71 11.51 0.22
CA GLN A 394 -13.11 10.90 -1.04
C GLN A 394 -14.52 10.34 -0.90
N ASN A 395 -15.34 10.53 -1.91
CA ASN A 395 -16.65 9.90 -2.04
C ASN A 395 -16.77 9.28 -3.44
N VAL A 396 -17.20 8.02 -3.49
CA VAL A 396 -17.46 7.28 -4.72
C VAL A 396 -18.90 6.79 -4.70
N ILE A 397 -19.70 7.27 -5.65
CA ILE A 397 -21.06 6.77 -5.89
C ILE A 397 -21.03 5.97 -7.18
N MET A 398 -21.51 4.73 -7.15
CA MET A 398 -21.50 3.85 -8.32
C MET A 398 -22.80 3.06 -8.40
N GLY A 399 -23.42 3.07 -9.59
CA GLY A 399 -24.47 2.16 -9.99
C GLY A 399 -23.89 0.99 -10.79
N ARG A 400 -24.34 -0.22 -10.51
CA ARG A 400 -24.06 -1.43 -11.29
C ARG A 400 -25.37 -1.98 -11.84
N ALA A 401 -25.44 -2.13 -13.17
CA ALA A 401 -26.59 -2.70 -13.86
C ALA A 401 -26.22 -3.97 -14.62
N ARG A 402 -27.01 -5.02 -14.48
CA ARG A 402 -26.89 -6.29 -15.22
C ARG A 402 -28.12 -6.46 -16.09
N PHE A 403 -27.93 -6.51 -17.39
CA PHE A 403 -29.02 -6.60 -18.36
C PHE A 403 -28.55 -7.27 -19.65
N ASP A 404 -29.51 -7.68 -20.49
CA ASP A 404 -29.23 -8.30 -21.78
C ASP A 404 -29.69 -7.40 -22.93
N THR A 405 -28.88 -7.32 -23.99
CA THR A 405 -29.29 -6.77 -25.29
C THR A 405 -29.26 -7.88 -26.32
N GLY A 406 -30.40 -8.52 -26.50
CA GLY A 406 -30.53 -9.74 -27.29
C GLY A 406 -29.77 -10.90 -26.66
N PHE A 407 -28.72 -11.41 -27.31
CA PHE A 407 -27.89 -12.51 -26.81
C PHE A 407 -26.66 -12.03 -26.02
N ILE A 408 -26.44 -10.73 -25.96
CA ILE A 408 -25.29 -10.11 -25.28
C ILE A 408 -25.68 -9.79 -23.84
N HIS A 409 -24.86 -10.24 -22.89
CA HIS A 409 -25.03 -9.92 -21.48
C HIS A 409 -24.06 -8.81 -21.04
N HIS A 410 -24.58 -7.79 -20.36
CA HIS A 410 -23.87 -6.63 -19.88
C HIS A 410 -23.75 -6.63 -18.34
N ASP A 411 -22.56 -6.29 -17.82
CA ASP A 411 -22.32 -5.95 -16.42
C ASP A 411 -21.71 -4.54 -16.38
N LEU A 412 -22.62 -3.55 -16.46
CA LEU A 412 -22.30 -2.13 -16.59
C LEU A 412 -22.14 -1.50 -15.22
N LYS A 413 -21.05 -0.78 -15.02
CA LYS A 413 -20.79 0.06 -13.84
C LYS A 413 -20.57 1.49 -14.30
N ALA A 414 -21.25 2.44 -13.65
CA ALA A 414 -21.08 3.86 -13.89
C ALA A 414 -21.08 4.62 -12.58
N GLY A 415 -20.26 5.65 -12.46
CA GLY A 415 -20.17 6.36 -11.20
C GLY A 415 -19.42 7.69 -11.26
N VAL A 416 -19.45 8.34 -10.10
CA VAL A 416 -18.78 9.61 -9.81
C VAL A 416 -17.81 9.39 -8.65
N ASP A 417 -16.61 9.93 -8.78
CA ASP A 417 -15.56 9.91 -7.76
C ASP A 417 -15.13 11.35 -7.47
N ILE A 418 -15.38 11.81 -6.26
CA ILE A 418 -15.01 13.15 -5.81
C ILE A 418 -13.93 13.03 -4.76
N ASN A 419 -12.81 13.66 -5.00
CA ASN A 419 -11.65 13.58 -4.14
C ASN A 419 -11.09 14.99 -3.85
N TYR A 420 -10.80 15.25 -2.59
CA TYR A 420 -10.08 16.42 -2.12
C TYR A 420 -9.03 16.02 -1.09
N ALA A 421 -7.82 16.55 -1.24
CA ALA A 421 -6.74 16.39 -0.26
C ALA A 421 -6.01 17.71 -0.04
N SER A 422 -5.59 17.94 1.19
CA SER A 422 -4.77 19.09 1.60
C SER A 422 -3.65 18.63 2.49
N ASP A 423 -2.47 19.17 2.30
CA ASP A 423 -1.29 18.88 3.09
C ASP A 423 -0.54 20.18 3.41
N SER A 424 -0.18 20.34 4.67
CA SER A 424 0.58 21.49 5.20
C SER A 424 1.87 21.01 5.82
N ARG A 425 2.96 21.72 5.56
CA ARG A 425 4.27 21.34 6.04
C ARG A 425 5.05 22.55 6.57
N TRP A 426 5.71 22.32 7.71
CA TRP A 426 6.66 23.24 8.36
C TRP A 426 8.03 22.59 8.36
N PRO A 427 8.97 23.03 7.52
CA PRO A 427 10.37 22.57 7.60
C PRO A 427 10.96 22.86 8.97
N GLY A 428 11.76 21.93 9.48
CA GLY A 428 12.43 22.06 10.77
C GLY A 428 13.73 22.86 10.66
N SER A 429 13.98 23.65 11.69
CA SER A 429 15.25 24.33 11.92
C SER A 429 15.95 23.75 13.16
N PHE A 430 17.22 23.43 13.04
CA PHE A 430 17.99 22.79 14.11
C PHE A 430 18.99 23.78 14.74
N THR A 431 19.19 23.62 16.06
CA THR A 431 20.32 24.19 16.77
C THR A 431 21.32 23.09 17.11
N ASN A 432 22.63 23.39 16.98
CA ASN A 432 23.72 22.47 17.32
C ASN A 432 23.62 21.07 16.67
N ARG A 433 23.11 21.01 15.43
CA ARG A 433 22.90 19.76 14.72
C ARG A 433 24.19 19.13 14.23
N THR A 434 25.09 19.95 13.68
CA THR A 434 26.27 19.50 12.98
C THR A 434 27.44 19.31 13.94
N ASN A 435 28.03 18.12 13.92
CA ASN A 435 29.25 17.81 14.61
C ASN A 435 30.04 16.72 13.87
N ASN A 436 31.35 16.67 14.03
CA ASN A 436 32.18 15.64 13.43
C ASN A 436 32.08 14.34 14.25
N GLN A 437 31.79 13.26 13.56
CA GLN A 437 31.68 11.91 14.10
C GLN A 437 32.37 10.91 13.18
N THR A 438 32.90 9.85 13.74
CA THR A 438 33.46 8.76 12.95
C THR A 438 32.38 7.92 12.30
N ILE A 439 32.65 7.38 11.11
CA ILE A 439 31.69 6.59 10.34
C ILE A 439 31.49 5.21 10.97
N ARG A 440 32.57 4.58 11.50
CA ARG A 440 32.50 3.22 12.06
C ARG A 440 31.90 3.19 13.46
N ASN A 441 32.13 4.25 14.27
CA ASN A 441 31.73 4.33 15.67
C ASN A 441 30.95 5.63 15.96
N PRO A 442 29.75 5.81 15.38
CA PRO A 442 28.96 7.02 15.58
C PRO A 442 28.45 7.12 17.04
N GLN A 443 28.49 8.33 17.59
CA GLN A 443 27.84 8.61 18.87
C GLN A 443 26.36 8.90 18.67
N TYR A 444 25.50 8.16 19.37
CA TYR A 444 24.05 8.29 19.27
C TYR A 444 23.46 9.37 20.16
N SER A 445 24.12 9.70 21.27
CA SER A 445 23.68 10.75 22.18
C SER A 445 24.26 12.11 21.79
N TYR A 446 23.39 13.11 21.68
CA TYR A 446 23.79 14.48 21.39
C TYR A 446 22.88 15.47 22.13
N PRO A 447 23.19 15.82 23.38
CA PRO A 447 22.23 16.44 24.31
C PRO A 447 21.83 17.88 23.98
N SER A 448 22.62 18.61 23.19
CA SER A 448 22.38 20.04 22.92
C SER A 448 21.60 20.34 21.65
N THR A 449 21.18 19.32 20.87
CA THR A 449 20.43 19.53 19.64
C THR A 449 18.95 19.73 19.96
N SER A 450 18.35 20.78 19.40
CA SER A 450 16.92 20.99 19.41
C SER A 450 16.40 21.27 17.99
N VAL A 451 15.11 21.01 17.78
CA VAL A 451 14.42 21.30 16.52
C VAL A 451 13.23 22.19 16.77
N THR A 452 13.05 23.18 15.93
CA THR A 452 11.86 24.05 15.87
C THR A 452 11.23 23.99 14.48
N PHE A 453 9.96 24.30 14.37
CA PHE A 453 9.22 24.31 13.12
C PHE A 453 8.65 25.70 12.84
N PRO A 454 9.49 26.63 12.30
CA PRO A 454 9.09 28.01 12.13
C PRO A 454 8.07 28.20 10.99
N ASP A 455 7.14 29.11 11.18
CA ASP A 455 6.10 29.48 10.18
C ASP A 455 6.70 30.10 8.91
N SER A 456 7.90 30.64 8.97
CA SER A 456 8.58 31.26 7.82
C SER A 456 8.83 30.27 6.68
N GLY A 457 8.89 28.96 6.98
CA GLY A 457 9.06 27.90 5.98
C GLY A 457 7.77 27.20 5.57
N TYR A 458 6.61 27.65 6.09
CA TYR A 458 5.32 26.99 5.84
C TYR A 458 5.01 26.86 4.36
N GLY A 459 4.57 25.66 3.98
CA GLY A 459 4.00 25.36 2.67
C GLY A 459 2.69 24.61 2.80
N ASN A 460 1.79 24.80 1.84
CA ASN A 460 0.53 24.07 1.74
C ASN A 460 0.29 23.64 0.31
N ALA A 461 -0.18 22.42 0.12
CA ALA A 461 -0.62 21.89 -1.16
C ALA A 461 -2.05 21.37 -1.03
N ASN A 462 -2.85 21.60 -2.07
CA ASN A 462 -4.20 21.09 -2.16
C ASN A 462 -4.38 20.44 -3.54
N ALA A 463 -5.14 19.35 -3.58
CA ALA A 463 -5.56 18.74 -4.82
C ALA A 463 -7.05 18.40 -4.76
N ARG A 464 -7.73 18.55 -5.88
CA ARG A 464 -9.13 18.15 -6.07
C ARG A 464 -9.26 17.42 -7.39
N ASP A 465 -10.08 16.39 -7.40
CA ASP A 465 -10.34 15.57 -8.57
C ASP A 465 -11.82 15.23 -8.64
N LEU A 466 -12.42 15.45 -9.81
CA LEU A 466 -13.76 15.01 -10.15
C LEU A 466 -13.64 14.00 -11.28
N GLY A 467 -13.92 12.73 -10.98
CA GLY A 467 -13.88 11.65 -11.94
C GLY A 467 -15.28 11.15 -12.31
N LEU A 468 -15.52 10.99 -13.60
CA LEU A 468 -16.70 10.30 -14.14
C LEU A 468 -16.21 9.02 -14.82
N PHE A 469 -16.74 7.87 -14.45
CA PHE A 469 -16.29 6.59 -15.01
C PHE A 469 -17.44 5.72 -15.48
N LEU A 470 -17.14 4.93 -16.51
CA LEU A 470 -18.00 3.91 -17.08
C LEU A 470 -17.15 2.68 -17.36
N ALA A 471 -17.62 1.50 -16.93
CA ALA A 471 -16.98 0.22 -17.20
C ALA A 471 -18.06 -0.80 -17.57
N ASP A 472 -17.89 -1.48 -18.71
CA ASP A 472 -18.82 -2.52 -19.13
C ASP A 472 -18.07 -3.82 -19.44
N ARG A 473 -18.52 -4.92 -18.87
CA ARG A 473 -18.17 -6.27 -19.28
C ARG A 473 -19.26 -6.78 -20.19
N ILE A 474 -18.93 -6.93 -21.46
CA ILE A 474 -19.82 -7.34 -22.55
C ILE A 474 -19.55 -8.82 -22.84
N GLN A 475 -20.42 -9.72 -22.39
CA GLN A 475 -20.32 -11.15 -22.64
C GLN A 475 -20.96 -11.47 -23.98
N LEU A 476 -20.15 -11.69 -25.02
CA LEU A 476 -20.62 -11.97 -26.38
C LEU A 476 -21.04 -13.43 -26.55
N THR A 477 -20.31 -14.36 -25.95
CA THR A 477 -20.60 -15.79 -25.93
C THR A 477 -20.24 -16.35 -24.55
N LYS A 478 -20.51 -17.61 -24.27
CA LYS A 478 -20.08 -18.28 -23.03
C LYS A 478 -18.58 -18.25 -22.83
N GLN A 479 -17.81 -18.06 -23.90
CA GLN A 479 -16.34 -18.14 -23.90
C GLN A 479 -15.66 -16.79 -24.15
N LEU A 480 -16.34 -15.81 -24.76
CA LEU A 480 -15.76 -14.56 -25.19
C LEU A 480 -16.42 -13.36 -24.50
N ALA A 481 -15.61 -12.59 -23.79
CA ALA A 481 -16.00 -11.33 -23.18
C ALA A 481 -15.11 -10.18 -23.66
N LEU A 482 -15.71 -9.02 -23.86
CA LEU A 482 -15.02 -7.75 -24.04
C LEU A 482 -15.15 -6.91 -22.79
N PHE A 483 -14.15 -6.10 -22.50
CA PHE A 483 -14.18 -5.12 -21.42
C PHE A 483 -13.85 -3.76 -22.01
N GLY A 484 -14.70 -2.79 -21.76
CA GLY A 484 -14.49 -1.40 -22.14
C GLY A 484 -14.60 -0.53 -20.89
N THR A 485 -13.58 0.26 -20.61
CA THR A 485 -13.62 1.21 -19.50
C THR A 485 -13.14 2.57 -19.97
N ALA A 486 -13.84 3.62 -19.57
CA ALA A 486 -13.44 4.99 -19.83
C ALA A 486 -13.69 5.81 -18.58
N ARG A 487 -12.71 6.63 -18.22
CA ARG A 487 -12.83 7.59 -17.13
C ARG A 487 -12.33 8.95 -17.58
N TRP A 488 -13.09 9.99 -17.24
CA TRP A 488 -12.68 11.37 -17.38
C TRP A 488 -12.43 11.96 -16.00
N ASP A 489 -11.27 12.59 -15.82
CA ASP A 489 -10.89 13.26 -14.60
C ASP A 489 -10.66 14.76 -14.89
N SER A 490 -11.30 15.63 -14.09
CA SER A 490 -11.00 17.05 -13.99
C SER A 490 -10.22 17.30 -12.70
N PHE A 491 -8.92 17.36 -12.86
CA PHE A 491 -7.96 17.49 -11.77
C PHE A 491 -7.46 18.92 -11.65
N SER A 492 -7.34 19.42 -10.42
CA SER A 492 -6.58 20.65 -10.14
C SER A 492 -5.80 20.54 -8.85
N SER A 493 -4.61 21.14 -8.84
CA SER A 493 -3.79 21.28 -7.65
C SER A 493 -3.31 22.71 -7.48
N THR A 494 -3.14 23.11 -6.22
CA THR A 494 -2.55 24.40 -5.85
C THR A 494 -1.44 24.16 -4.85
N TYR A 495 -0.39 24.94 -4.97
CA TYR A 495 0.71 25.01 -4.03
C TYR A 495 0.92 26.43 -3.54
N TYR A 496 1.16 26.61 -2.25
CA TYR A 496 1.48 27.89 -1.61
C TYR A 496 2.66 27.74 -0.67
N THR A 497 3.57 28.71 -0.66
CA THR A 497 4.68 28.74 0.31
C THR A 497 4.92 30.13 0.86
N ARG A 498 5.32 30.20 2.13
CA ARG A 498 5.77 31.42 2.84
C ARG A 498 7.29 31.56 2.84
N ALA A 499 8.05 30.61 2.33
CA ALA A 499 9.49 30.67 2.29
C ALA A 499 9.95 31.97 1.60
N THR A 500 10.75 32.80 2.30
CA THR A 500 11.07 34.21 1.91
C THR A 500 11.73 34.32 0.53
N ALA A 501 12.51 33.29 0.13
CA ALA A 501 13.15 33.24 -1.18
C ALA A 501 12.21 32.79 -2.32
N SER A 502 11.01 32.29 -1.99
CA SER A 502 10.12 31.62 -2.94
C SER A 502 8.64 31.81 -2.60
N GLN A 503 8.32 32.88 -1.86
CA GLN A 503 6.91 33.15 -1.51
C GLN A 503 6.06 33.27 -2.77
N GLY A 504 5.01 32.45 -2.86
CA GLY A 504 4.14 32.46 -4.02
C GLY A 504 3.10 31.34 -4.01
N ARG A 505 2.28 31.37 -5.04
CA ARG A 505 1.24 30.37 -5.32
C ARG A 505 1.38 29.87 -6.74
N ALA A 506 1.31 28.56 -6.92
CA ALA A 506 1.20 27.91 -8.23
C ALA A 506 -0.10 27.12 -8.31
N GLU A 507 -0.70 27.07 -9.49
CA GLU A 507 -1.92 26.29 -9.76
C GLU A 507 -1.72 25.50 -11.05
N GLN A 508 -2.20 24.25 -11.06
CA GLN A 508 -2.25 23.41 -12.25
C GLN A 508 -3.65 22.83 -12.42
N LYS A 509 -4.09 22.74 -13.69
CA LYS A 509 -5.34 22.08 -14.09
C LYS A 509 -5.05 21.07 -15.18
N SER A 510 -5.78 19.97 -15.17
CA SER A 510 -5.62 18.89 -16.15
C SER A 510 -6.91 18.12 -16.31
N ASP A 511 -7.47 18.14 -17.52
CA ASP A 511 -8.64 17.33 -17.89
C ASP A 511 -8.16 16.20 -18.80
N ARG A 512 -8.35 14.94 -18.40
CA ARG A 512 -7.83 13.78 -19.13
C ARG A 512 -8.79 12.60 -19.14
N TRP A 513 -8.72 11.83 -20.22
CA TRP A 513 -9.41 10.55 -20.36
C TRP A 513 -8.44 9.40 -20.15
N SER A 514 -8.78 8.48 -19.28
CA SER A 514 -8.07 7.22 -19.01
C SER A 514 -8.88 6.06 -19.55
N PRO A 515 -8.66 5.65 -20.83
CA PRO A 515 -9.36 4.52 -21.43
C PRO A 515 -8.65 3.19 -21.15
N SER A 516 -9.43 2.11 -21.09
CA SER A 516 -8.94 0.73 -21.08
C SER A 516 -9.85 -0.15 -21.94
N GLY A 517 -9.25 -1.11 -22.63
CA GLY A 517 -9.99 -2.09 -23.43
C GLY A 517 -9.33 -3.46 -23.36
N SER A 518 -10.15 -4.50 -23.16
CA SER A 518 -9.64 -5.87 -23.06
C SER A 518 -10.54 -6.87 -23.76
N ILE A 519 -9.91 -7.95 -24.23
CA ILE A 519 -10.57 -9.13 -24.75
C ILE A 519 -10.20 -10.30 -23.86
N MET A 520 -11.18 -11.08 -23.40
CA MET A 520 -10.97 -12.27 -22.61
C MET A 520 -11.63 -13.47 -23.29
N TYR A 521 -10.84 -14.50 -23.51
CA TYR A 521 -11.28 -15.77 -24.08
C TYR A 521 -11.12 -16.90 -23.05
N THR A 522 -12.23 -17.55 -22.70
CA THR A 522 -12.32 -18.61 -21.69
C THR A 522 -12.70 -19.93 -22.38
N PRO A 523 -11.74 -20.63 -23.04
CA PRO A 523 -12.03 -21.88 -23.77
C PRO A 523 -12.52 -23.01 -22.84
N LEU A 524 -12.01 -23.04 -21.60
CA LEU A 524 -12.33 -24.00 -20.58
C LEU A 524 -12.83 -23.25 -19.32
N LYS A 525 -13.68 -23.89 -18.54
CA LYS A 525 -14.31 -23.30 -17.34
C LYS A 525 -13.32 -22.64 -16.37
N ASP A 526 -12.12 -23.20 -16.26
CA ASP A 526 -11.11 -22.79 -15.28
C ASP A 526 -9.85 -22.21 -15.93
N THR A 527 -9.91 -21.84 -17.23
CA THR A 527 -8.77 -21.26 -17.98
C THR A 527 -9.23 -20.07 -18.81
N SER A 528 -8.59 -18.93 -18.65
CA SER A 528 -8.83 -17.71 -19.43
C SER A 528 -7.53 -17.16 -20.01
N PHE A 529 -7.62 -16.65 -21.23
CA PHE A 529 -6.60 -15.86 -21.91
C PHE A 529 -7.12 -14.45 -22.08
N TYR A 530 -6.26 -13.47 -21.97
CA TYR A 530 -6.67 -12.08 -22.15
C TYR A 530 -5.60 -11.26 -22.87
N PHE A 531 -6.08 -10.20 -23.54
CA PHE A 531 -5.28 -9.09 -24.01
C PHE A 531 -5.86 -7.80 -23.45
N THR A 532 -5.00 -6.91 -22.96
CA THR A 532 -5.39 -5.63 -22.35
C THR A 532 -4.53 -4.50 -22.88
N PHE A 533 -5.20 -3.41 -23.21
CA PHE A 533 -4.64 -2.08 -23.34
C PHE A 533 -5.22 -1.20 -22.20
N ALA A 534 -4.36 -0.48 -21.48
CA ALA A 534 -4.78 0.49 -20.47
C ALA A 534 -3.90 1.74 -20.51
N ARG A 535 -4.49 2.91 -20.23
CA ARG A 535 -3.82 4.20 -20.15
C ARG A 535 -4.18 4.94 -18.88
N SER A 536 -3.17 5.50 -18.22
CA SER A 536 -3.31 6.36 -17.05
C SER A 536 -2.56 7.66 -17.21
N TYR A 537 -3.04 8.70 -16.51
CA TYR A 537 -2.37 9.99 -16.41
C TYR A 537 -2.13 10.35 -14.95
N LYS A 538 -0.94 10.91 -14.66
CA LYS A 538 -0.58 11.46 -13.36
C LYS A 538 -0.25 12.95 -13.51
N PRO A 539 -1.22 13.84 -13.26
CA PRO A 539 -0.98 15.29 -13.19
C PRO A 539 -0.02 15.66 -12.06
N VAL A 540 0.65 16.78 -12.19
CA VAL A 540 1.46 17.35 -11.10
C VAL A 540 0.54 17.70 -9.92
N GLY A 541 0.95 17.29 -8.70
CA GLY A 541 0.19 17.56 -7.49
C GLY A 541 -0.83 16.47 -7.11
N THR A 542 -0.91 15.35 -7.84
CA THR A 542 -1.65 14.16 -7.35
C THR A 542 -1.08 13.67 -6.02
N ASP A 543 0.21 13.87 -5.80
CA ASP A 543 0.89 13.63 -4.53
C ASP A 543 1.06 14.95 -3.78
N VAL A 544 0.03 15.36 -3.02
CA VAL A 544 0.05 16.63 -2.27
C VAL A 544 1.17 16.68 -1.25
N SER A 545 1.53 15.56 -0.65
CA SER A 545 2.58 15.50 0.37
C SER A 545 3.98 15.68 -0.23
N SER A 546 4.20 15.30 -1.48
CA SER A 546 5.42 15.60 -2.24
C SER A 546 5.48 17.05 -2.70
N LEU A 547 4.37 17.58 -3.15
CA LEU A 547 4.31 18.94 -3.67
C LEU A 547 4.73 19.96 -2.60
N VAL A 548 4.37 19.72 -1.33
CA VAL A 548 4.79 20.55 -0.20
C VAL A 548 6.30 20.48 0.07
N THR A 549 7.00 19.47 -0.43
CA THR A 549 8.45 19.33 -0.24
C THR A 549 9.28 20.05 -1.30
N VAL A 550 8.68 20.41 -2.42
CA VAL A 550 9.34 21.18 -3.49
C VAL A 550 9.64 22.56 -2.93
N LYS A 551 10.90 23.02 -3.04
CA LYS A 551 11.30 24.39 -2.73
C LYS A 551 11.26 25.20 -4.03
N PRO A 552 10.16 25.86 -4.35
CA PRO A 552 10.14 26.71 -5.52
C PRO A 552 10.99 27.96 -5.20
N THR A 553 11.99 28.26 -6.00
CA THR A 553 12.58 29.59 -6.03
C THR A 553 11.59 30.57 -6.64
N ALA A 554 11.65 31.85 -6.30
CA ALA A 554 10.67 32.86 -6.74
C ALA A 554 10.48 32.93 -8.27
N GLY A 555 11.51 32.59 -9.06
CA GLY A 555 11.41 32.42 -10.52
C GLY A 555 10.81 31.08 -10.96
N ASP A 556 10.82 30.07 -10.09
CA ASP A 556 10.47 28.69 -10.40
C ASP A 556 8.99 28.38 -10.14
N VAL A 557 8.34 29.09 -9.18
CA VAL A 557 6.92 28.91 -8.87
C VAL A 557 6.05 29.23 -10.08
N ALA A 558 6.44 30.24 -10.86
CA ALA A 558 5.73 30.62 -12.09
C ALA A 558 6.08 29.71 -13.28
N GLN A 559 7.26 29.09 -13.31
CA GLN A 559 7.71 28.31 -14.47
C GLN A 559 7.65 26.79 -14.27
N LYS A 560 7.88 26.28 -13.06
CA LYS A 560 8.07 24.84 -12.83
C LYS A 560 6.79 24.05 -12.49
N GLY A 561 5.67 24.72 -12.18
CA GLY A 561 4.43 24.04 -11.77
C GLY A 561 3.25 24.20 -12.72
N VAL A 562 3.26 25.21 -13.59
CA VAL A 562 2.03 25.73 -14.20
C VAL A 562 1.69 25.10 -15.55
N ASN A 563 2.62 24.47 -16.27
CA ASN A 563 2.37 23.95 -17.62
C ASN A 563 3.01 22.59 -17.91
N LEU A 564 3.26 21.79 -16.88
CA LEU A 564 3.82 20.45 -17.10
C LEU A 564 2.74 19.51 -17.64
N SER A 565 3.02 18.88 -18.79
CA SER A 565 2.18 17.80 -19.30
C SER A 565 2.11 16.67 -18.26
N PRO A 566 0.92 16.11 -18.00
CA PRO A 566 0.80 14.99 -17.10
C PRO A 566 1.68 13.82 -17.53
N GLN A 567 2.30 13.15 -16.59
CA GLN A 567 2.93 11.86 -16.82
C GLN A 567 1.88 10.90 -17.37
N ARG A 568 2.21 10.16 -18.43
CA ARG A 568 1.32 9.20 -19.09
C ARG A 568 1.97 7.82 -19.07
N SER A 569 1.18 6.81 -18.76
CA SER A 569 1.59 5.41 -18.84
C SER A 569 0.63 4.62 -19.71
N ASP A 570 1.17 3.86 -20.67
CA ASP A 570 0.44 2.98 -21.59
C ASP A 570 0.89 1.53 -21.36
N LEU A 571 -0.07 0.62 -21.13
CA LEU A 571 0.14 -0.81 -20.94
C LEU A 571 -0.39 -1.59 -22.15
N PHE A 572 0.40 -2.57 -22.60
CA PHE A 572 -0.05 -3.71 -23.36
C PHE A 572 0.30 -4.98 -22.60
N GLU A 573 -0.69 -5.83 -22.35
CA GLU A 573 -0.52 -7.06 -21.59
C GLU A 573 -1.29 -8.21 -22.25
N VAL A 574 -0.62 -9.36 -22.37
CA VAL A 574 -1.22 -10.64 -22.76
C VAL A 574 -1.01 -11.61 -21.61
N GLY A 575 -2.05 -12.29 -21.20
CA GLY A 575 -1.92 -13.22 -20.08
C GLY A 575 -2.85 -14.42 -20.15
N ASN A 576 -2.53 -15.38 -19.31
CA ASN A 576 -3.32 -16.57 -19.04
C ASN A 576 -3.54 -16.69 -17.52
N LYS A 577 -4.75 -17.07 -17.14
CA LYS A 577 -5.10 -17.43 -15.76
C LYS A 577 -5.79 -18.78 -15.79
N SER A 578 -5.27 -19.73 -15.02
CA SER A 578 -5.77 -21.10 -14.95
C SER A 578 -5.89 -21.58 -13.51
N ASP A 579 -6.96 -22.27 -13.20
CA ASP A 579 -7.16 -22.92 -11.92
C ASP A 579 -7.06 -24.43 -12.10
N PHE A 580 -6.25 -25.07 -11.24
CA PHE A 580 -5.99 -26.51 -11.22
C PHE A 580 -6.53 -27.15 -9.94
N PHE A 581 -6.59 -28.50 -9.94
CA PHE A 581 -6.96 -29.31 -8.78
C PHE A 581 -8.30 -28.88 -8.16
N HIS A 582 -9.36 -28.74 -8.98
CA HIS A 582 -10.68 -28.29 -8.55
C HIS A 582 -10.64 -26.88 -7.93
N LYS A 583 -9.92 -25.95 -8.56
CA LYS A 583 -9.72 -24.54 -8.15
C LYS A 583 -8.92 -24.37 -6.85
N ARG A 584 -8.12 -25.35 -6.45
CA ARG A 584 -7.26 -25.23 -5.27
C ARG A 584 -5.94 -24.54 -5.54
N LEU A 585 -5.45 -24.56 -6.80
CA LEU A 585 -4.22 -23.90 -7.23
C LEU A 585 -4.51 -22.99 -8.42
N GLY A 586 -4.34 -21.69 -8.23
CA GLY A 586 -4.42 -20.69 -9.29
C GLY A 586 -3.04 -20.38 -9.85
N THR A 587 -2.92 -20.29 -11.19
CA THR A 587 -1.71 -19.86 -11.88
C THR A 587 -2.00 -18.66 -12.76
N THR A 588 -1.03 -17.75 -12.85
CA THR A 588 -1.07 -16.62 -13.78
C THR A 588 0.25 -16.53 -14.51
N VAL A 589 0.17 -16.33 -15.84
CA VAL A 589 1.30 -16.02 -16.72
C VAL A 589 0.94 -14.75 -17.47
N ALA A 590 1.80 -13.73 -17.42
CA ALA A 590 1.58 -12.48 -18.12
C ALA A 590 2.85 -11.97 -18.80
N PHE A 591 2.71 -11.49 -20.03
CA PHE A 591 3.72 -10.76 -20.78
C PHE A 591 3.23 -9.32 -20.88
N PHE A 592 4.08 -8.37 -20.53
CA PHE A 592 3.67 -6.96 -20.52
C PHE A 592 4.72 -6.03 -21.13
N GLN A 593 4.25 -4.92 -21.64
CA GLN A 593 5.03 -3.74 -21.96
C GLN A 593 4.34 -2.52 -21.39
N ILE A 594 5.06 -1.74 -20.59
CA ILE A 594 4.62 -0.43 -20.10
C ILE A 594 5.54 0.62 -20.72
N SER A 595 4.93 1.66 -21.30
CA SER A 595 5.63 2.84 -21.78
C SER A 595 5.20 4.05 -20.98
N GLU A 596 6.13 4.66 -20.27
CA GLU A 596 5.93 5.90 -19.51
C GLU A 596 6.52 7.06 -20.29
N ASN A 597 5.75 8.14 -20.43
CA ASN A 597 6.15 9.38 -21.08
C ASN A 597 5.89 10.56 -20.16
N ASN A 598 6.60 11.66 -20.33
CA ASN A 598 6.56 12.85 -19.49
C ASN A 598 6.85 12.53 -18.03
N SER A 599 7.81 11.66 -17.78
CA SER A 599 8.25 11.33 -16.40
C SER A 599 8.76 12.57 -15.70
N GLN A 600 8.31 12.77 -14.46
CA GLN A 600 8.81 13.83 -13.60
C GLN A 600 9.98 13.30 -12.81
N TYR A 601 11.15 13.94 -12.95
CA TYR A 601 12.33 13.66 -12.16
C TYR A 601 12.60 14.81 -11.19
N TYR A 602 13.06 14.46 -10.01
CA TYR A 602 13.52 15.42 -9.03
C TYR A 602 15.04 15.25 -8.90
N ASP A 603 15.76 16.36 -8.87
CA ASP A 603 17.20 16.34 -8.69
C ASP A 603 17.61 15.90 -7.26
N VAL A 604 18.91 15.84 -7.00
CA VAL A 604 19.46 15.46 -5.68
C VAL A 604 19.05 16.41 -4.55
N ASN A 605 18.62 17.63 -4.88
CA ASN A 605 18.14 18.65 -3.95
C ASN A 605 16.62 18.57 -3.74
N GLY A 606 15.92 17.72 -4.50
CA GLY A 606 14.47 17.59 -4.48
C GLY A 606 13.74 18.63 -5.33
N ASP A 607 14.47 19.33 -6.18
CA ASP A 607 13.89 20.24 -7.14
C ASP A 607 13.43 19.46 -8.37
N LEU A 608 12.25 19.83 -8.92
CA LEU A 608 11.76 19.23 -10.15
C LEU A 608 12.68 19.66 -11.29
N GLU A 609 13.35 18.70 -11.93
CA GLU A 609 14.18 18.97 -13.10
C GLU A 609 13.30 19.41 -14.28
N THR A 610 13.30 20.71 -14.57
CA THR A 610 12.48 21.32 -15.61
C THR A 610 12.84 20.88 -17.02
N GLY A 611 14.06 20.45 -17.25
CA GLY A 611 14.48 19.90 -18.55
C GLY A 611 13.75 18.63 -18.96
N PHE A 612 13.04 17.98 -18.03
CA PHE A 612 12.32 16.73 -18.27
C PHE A 612 10.81 16.92 -18.45
N ALA A 613 10.28 18.10 -18.16
CA ALA A 613 8.84 18.28 -18.04
C ALA A 613 8.07 18.29 -19.36
N ASP A 614 8.62 18.90 -20.43
CA ASP A 614 7.98 19.01 -21.72
C ASP A 614 8.76 18.30 -22.84
N SER A 615 9.91 17.75 -22.54
CA SER A 615 10.79 17.14 -23.54
C SER A 615 10.54 15.65 -23.75
N GLY A 616 9.51 15.10 -23.11
CA GLY A 616 9.11 13.74 -23.36
C GLY A 616 10.05 12.69 -22.80
N SER A 617 10.75 12.98 -21.66
CA SER A 617 11.52 11.92 -21.01
C SER A 617 10.61 10.73 -20.74
N GLY A 618 11.10 9.57 -21.10
CA GLY A 618 10.30 8.37 -21.10
C GLY A 618 11.12 7.13 -20.78
N ARG A 619 10.44 6.11 -20.33
CA ARG A 619 11.02 4.78 -20.16
C ARG A 619 10.03 3.71 -20.61
N ARG A 620 10.57 2.59 -20.99
CA ARG A 620 9.83 1.41 -21.35
C ARG A 620 10.28 0.24 -20.50
N ILE A 621 9.34 -0.45 -19.90
CA ILE A 621 9.59 -1.68 -19.13
C ILE A 621 8.85 -2.81 -19.83
N ARG A 622 9.57 -3.87 -20.17
CA ARG A 622 9.04 -5.12 -20.72
C ARG A 622 9.30 -6.24 -19.75
N GLY A 623 8.41 -7.19 -19.64
CA GLY A 623 8.62 -8.26 -18.71
C GLY A 623 7.69 -9.44 -18.84
N VAL A 624 7.99 -10.44 -18.02
CA VAL A 624 7.18 -11.64 -17.85
C VAL A 624 6.93 -11.80 -16.34
N GLU A 625 5.71 -12.11 -15.98
CA GLU A 625 5.32 -12.44 -14.61
C GLU A 625 4.65 -13.81 -14.55
N LEU A 626 5.04 -14.58 -13.55
CA LEU A 626 4.52 -15.91 -13.27
C LEU A 626 4.06 -15.96 -11.82
N SER A 627 2.92 -16.57 -11.55
CA SER A 627 2.51 -16.89 -10.18
C SER A 627 1.78 -18.22 -10.11
N ALA A 628 1.93 -18.89 -8.96
CA ALA A 628 1.22 -20.10 -8.62
C ALA A 628 0.87 -20.06 -7.13
N ASN A 629 -0.41 -19.95 -6.81
CA ASN A 629 -0.88 -19.71 -5.45
C ASN A 629 -2.03 -20.66 -5.10
N GLY A 630 -1.98 -21.26 -3.90
CA GLY A 630 -3.04 -22.12 -3.41
C GLY A 630 -2.53 -23.44 -2.84
N LYS A 631 -3.33 -24.50 -2.91
CA LYS A 631 -3.04 -25.83 -2.36
C LYS A 631 -2.80 -26.85 -3.46
N ILE A 632 -1.64 -27.48 -3.47
CA ILE A 632 -1.31 -28.62 -4.36
C ILE A 632 -2.03 -29.88 -3.86
N THR A 633 -1.95 -30.14 -2.55
CA THR A 633 -2.72 -31.18 -1.85
C THR A 633 -3.53 -30.56 -0.71
N ARG A 634 -4.24 -31.36 0.07
CA ARG A 634 -4.92 -30.88 1.30
C ARG A 634 -3.94 -30.22 2.27
N ASP A 635 -2.77 -30.83 2.39
CA ASP A 635 -1.78 -30.51 3.41
C ASP A 635 -0.69 -29.57 2.89
N TRP A 636 -0.52 -29.44 1.57
CA TRP A 636 0.56 -28.70 0.94
C TRP A 636 0.05 -27.41 0.27
N GLN A 637 0.43 -26.28 0.84
CA GLN A 637 0.15 -24.94 0.33
C GLN A 637 1.40 -24.29 -0.26
N VAL A 638 1.26 -23.59 -1.37
CA VAL A 638 2.33 -22.89 -2.08
C VAL A 638 1.87 -21.48 -2.46
N PHE A 639 2.76 -20.50 -2.26
CA PHE A 639 2.70 -19.16 -2.83
C PHE A 639 4.03 -18.94 -3.55
N ALA A 640 4.00 -18.93 -4.86
CA ALA A 640 5.18 -18.75 -5.68
C ALA A 640 4.94 -17.66 -6.71
N SER A 641 5.91 -16.78 -6.87
CA SER A 641 5.84 -15.71 -7.83
C SER A 641 7.22 -15.33 -8.35
N TYR A 642 7.29 -14.99 -9.63
CA TYR A 642 8.49 -14.58 -10.34
C TYR A 642 8.17 -13.45 -11.30
N SER A 643 9.09 -12.51 -11.43
CA SER A 643 9.04 -11.43 -12.42
C SER A 643 10.41 -11.21 -13.05
N TYR A 644 10.44 -11.20 -14.37
CA TYR A 644 11.56 -10.69 -15.16
C TYR A 644 11.19 -9.35 -15.76
N MET A 645 12.09 -8.35 -15.64
CA MET A 645 11.85 -7.00 -16.17
C MET A 645 13.09 -6.45 -16.87
N ASP A 646 12.94 -5.94 -18.10
CA ASP A 646 13.93 -5.12 -18.78
C ASP A 646 13.41 -3.68 -18.94
N GLY A 647 13.96 -2.77 -18.14
CA GLY A 647 13.65 -1.36 -18.16
C GLY A 647 14.69 -0.56 -18.92
N ARG A 648 14.25 0.27 -19.88
CA ARG A 648 15.10 1.15 -20.69
C ARG A 648 14.58 2.57 -20.71
N VAL A 649 15.49 3.53 -20.60
CA VAL A 649 15.22 4.94 -20.90
C VAL A 649 15.02 5.06 -22.40
N THR A 650 13.85 5.55 -22.81
CA THR A 650 13.50 5.68 -24.24
C THR A 650 13.72 7.08 -24.78
N HIS A 651 13.63 8.08 -23.89
CA HIS A 651 13.89 9.46 -24.21
C HIS A 651 14.45 10.19 -23.00
N SER A 652 15.50 10.99 -23.19
CA SER A 652 16.14 11.78 -22.13
C SER A 652 16.85 12.99 -22.76
N ASN A 653 16.75 14.14 -22.09
CA ASN A 653 17.49 15.35 -22.48
C ASN A 653 18.96 15.33 -22.06
N THR A 654 19.35 14.37 -21.23
CA THR A 654 20.73 14.23 -20.70
C THR A 654 21.56 13.22 -21.48
N GLY A 655 21.08 12.72 -22.61
CA GLY A 655 21.80 11.77 -23.45
C GLY A 655 21.79 10.32 -22.95
N ASP A 656 20.83 9.96 -22.08
CA ASP A 656 20.76 8.63 -21.46
C ASP A 656 19.88 7.63 -22.23
N ASN A 657 19.53 7.94 -23.46
CA ASN A 657 18.72 7.07 -24.33
C ASN A 657 19.33 5.67 -24.44
N GLY A 658 18.53 4.64 -24.23
CA GLY A 658 18.93 3.23 -24.27
C GLY A 658 19.56 2.69 -23.00
N LYS A 659 19.94 3.54 -22.02
CA LYS A 659 20.45 3.08 -20.74
C LYS A 659 19.39 2.30 -19.95
N VAL A 660 19.86 1.50 -19.00
CA VAL A 660 18.99 0.75 -18.10
C VAL A 660 18.24 1.71 -17.19
N ALA A 661 16.92 1.55 -17.12
CA ALA A 661 16.11 2.36 -16.22
C ALA A 661 16.46 2.08 -14.75
N PRO A 662 16.64 3.11 -13.91
CA PRO A 662 16.99 2.93 -12.50
C PRO A 662 15.83 2.30 -11.71
N GLN A 663 16.18 1.63 -10.61
CA GLN A 663 15.28 0.98 -9.67
C GLN A 663 14.38 -0.10 -10.30
N VAL A 664 14.87 -0.76 -11.36
CA VAL A 664 14.24 -1.89 -12.02
C VAL A 664 15.16 -3.11 -11.88
N PRO A 665 15.00 -3.95 -10.86
CA PRO A 665 15.71 -5.22 -10.80
C PRO A 665 15.21 -6.16 -11.90
N HIS A 666 16.15 -6.83 -12.60
CA HIS A 666 15.78 -7.72 -13.71
C HIS A 666 15.00 -8.95 -13.25
N ASN A 667 15.39 -9.53 -12.13
CA ASN A 667 14.76 -10.75 -11.61
C ASN A 667 14.29 -10.53 -10.18
N ASN A 668 13.03 -10.87 -9.92
CA ASN A 668 12.44 -10.91 -8.59
C ASN A 668 11.70 -12.24 -8.42
N MET A 669 11.88 -12.87 -7.29
CA MET A 669 11.25 -14.13 -6.95
C MET A 669 10.84 -14.13 -5.48
N SER A 670 9.66 -14.65 -5.20
CA SER A 670 9.22 -15.02 -3.86
C SER A 670 8.56 -16.39 -3.92
N VAL A 671 9.00 -17.26 -3.04
CA VAL A 671 8.40 -18.59 -2.87
C VAL A 671 8.20 -18.81 -1.38
N TRP A 672 6.98 -19.18 -1.00
CA TRP A 672 6.62 -19.67 0.32
C TRP A 672 5.86 -20.96 0.18
N SER A 673 6.23 -21.95 0.97
CA SER A 673 5.58 -23.26 0.99
C SER A 673 5.34 -23.68 2.43
N SER A 674 4.17 -24.21 2.73
CA SER A 674 3.85 -24.79 4.03
C SER A 674 3.19 -26.15 3.87
N TYR A 675 3.52 -27.05 4.78
CA TYR A 675 3.02 -28.43 4.80
C TYR A 675 2.49 -28.78 6.19
N ASP A 676 1.31 -29.37 6.24
CA ASP A 676 0.71 -29.90 7.45
C ASP A 676 1.21 -31.34 7.67
N LEU A 677 2.01 -31.53 8.71
CA LEU A 677 2.63 -32.82 9.08
C LEU A 677 1.75 -33.65 10.02
N SER A 678 0.53 -33.17 10.35
CA SER A 678 -0.32 -33.79 11.36
C SER A 678 -0.59 -35.28 11.11
N HIS A 679 -0.81 -35.64 9.83
CA HIS A 679 -1.07 -37.01 9.42
C HIS A 679 0.16 -37.93 9.47
N LEU A 680 1.38 -37.35 9.50
CA LEU A 680 2.63 -38.07 9.48
C LEU A 680 3.24 -38.23 10.87
N LEU A 681 3.11 -37.24 11.74
CA LEU A 681 3.86 -37.12 12.98
C LEU A 681 3.00 -37.13 14.25
N LEU A 682 1.76 -36.67 14.17
CA LEU A 682 0.89 -36.50 15.33
C LEU A 682 -0.38 -37.33 15.18
N ARG A 683 -0.91 -37.75 16.30
CA ARG A 683 -2.27 -38.30 16.36
C ARG A 683 -3.25 -37.13 16.20
N PRO A 684 -4.43 -37.34 15.58
CA PRO A 684 -5.41 -36.27 15.36
C PRO A 684 -5.81 -35.52 16.63
N GLU A 685 -5.82 -36.21 17.77
CA GLU A 685 -6.14 -35.63 19.08
C GLU A 685 -5.07 -34.64 19.62
N TRP A 686 -3.86 -34.63 19.03
CA TRP A 686 -2.76 -33.74 19.44
C TRP A 686 -2.71 -32.41 18.66
N GLY A 687 -3.65 -32.21 17.74
CA GLY A 687 -3.74 -30.99 16.96
C GLY A 687 -2.98 -31.04 15.62
N SER A 688 -2.74 -29.88 15.01
CA SER A 688 -2.10 -29.73 13.71
C SER A 688 -0.70 -29.16 13.86
N LEU A 689 0.30 -29.84 13.29
CA LEU A 689 1.67 -29.38 13.19
C LEU A 689 1.98 -28.97 11.74
N LYS A 690 2.28 -27.68 11.53
CA LYS A 690 2.65 -27.16 10.22
C LYS A 690 4.09 -26.69 10.21
N VAL A 691 4.79 -27.02 9.14
CA VAL A 691 6.10 -26.45 8.83
C VAL A 691 6.01 -25.63 7.57
N GLY A 692 6.71 -24.51 7.53
CA GLY A 692 6.75 -23.66 6.37
C GLY A 692 8.11 -23.03 6.17
N GLY A 693 8.39 -22.67 4.94
CA GLY A 693 9.62 -21.97 4.59
C GLY A 693 9.52 -21.34 3.23
N GLY A 694 10.39 -20.36 3.00
CA GLY A 694 10.39 -19.66 1.74
C GLY A 694 11.63 -18.81 1.52
N ALA A 695 11.84 -18.48 0.26
CA ALA A 695 12.94 -17.66 -0.19
C ALA A 695 12.43 -16.43 -0.98
N GLN A 696 13.04 -15.30 -0.74
CA GLN A 696 12.83 -14.06 -1.49
C GLN A 696 14.15 -13.62 -2.13
N TYR A 697 14.13 -13.36 -3.41
CA TYR A 697 15.28 -12.92 -4.17
C TYR A 697 14.93 -11.73 -5.06
N SER A 698 15.81 -10.74 -5.07
CA SER A 698 15.79 -9.63 -6.04
C SER A 698 17.20 -9.40 -6.57
N SER A 699 17.36 -9.38 -7.88
CA SER A 699 18.64 -9.06 -8.51
C SER A 699 19.06 -7.63 -8.18
N GLY A 700 20.37 -7.36 -8.20
CA GLY A 700 20.89 -6.00 -8.05
C GLY A 700 20.35 -5.08 -9.16
N TYR A 701 20.21 -3.78 -8.82
CA TYR A 701 19.68 -2.76 -9.71
C TYR A 701 20.48 -1.45 -9.63
N TRP A 702 20.31 -0.59 -10.63
CA TRP A 702 20.87 0.76 -10.58
C TRP A 702 20.02 1.63 -9.68
N ALA A 703 20.65 2.20 -8.63
CA ALA A 703 20.00 3.11 -7.71
C ALA A 703 20.06 4.52 -8.28
N GLY A 704 19.11 5.33 -7.90
CA GLY A 704 19.15 6.74 -8.22
C GLY A 704 18.08 7.18 -9.20
N PRO A 705 17.75 8.48 -9.17
CA PRO A 705 16.96 9.09 -10.21
C PRO A 705 17.80 9.36 -11.47
N ASP A 706 19.13 9.48 -11.28
CA ASP A 706 20.05 9.73 -12.39
C ASP A 706 20.12 8.50 -13.29
N THR A 707 20.08 8.76 -14.55
CA THR A 707 20.21 7.76 -15.60
C THR A 707 21.67 7.42 -15.90
N THR A 708 22.61 7.97 -15.13
CA THR A 708 24.06 7.77 -15.33
C THR A 708 24.52 6.34 -15.01
N ASN A 709 23.66 5.54 -14.33
CA ASN A 709 24.01 4.20 -13.87
C ASN A 709 25.30 4.19 -13.00
N SER A 710 25.44 5.21 -12.16
CA SER A 710 26.63 5.41 -11.33
C SER A 710 26.57 4.70 -9.97
N ALA A 711 25.38 4.34 -9.48
CA ALA A 711 25.20 3.71 -8.19
C ALA A 711 24.54 2.32 -8.32
N ARG A 712 25.15 1.31 -7.73
CA ARG A 712 24.71 -0.09 -7.83
C ARG A 712 24.27 -0.65 -6.49
N MET A 713 23.01 -1.07 -6.39
CA MET A 713 22.52 -1.87 -5.26
C MET A 713 22.83 -3.35 -5.50
N PRO A 714 23.36 -4.07 -4.50
CA PRO A 714 23.58 -5.51 -4.62
C PRO A 714 22.25 -6.28 -4.65
N TYR A 715 22.31 -7.56 -5.03
CA TYR A 715 21.17 -8.45 -4.95
C TYR A 715 20.79 -8.73 -3.50
N THR A 716 19.50 -8.99 -3.27
CA THR A 716 18.98 -9.40 -1.97
C THR A 716 18.54 -10.86 -2.00
N PHE A 717 18.73 -11.56 -0.89
CA PHE A 717 18.27 -12.92 -0.70
C PHE A 717 17.88 -13.12 0.77
N ASN A 718 16.65 -13.51 1.03
CA ASN A 718 16.13 -13.87 2.34
C ASN A 718 15.64 -15.30 2.32
N LEU A 719 16.09 -16.10 3.27
CA LEU A 719 15.55 -17.43 3.56
C LEU A 719 14.84 -17.36 4.91
N ASN A 720 13.55 -17.73 4.93
CA ASN A 720 12.69 -17.66 6.10
C ASN A 720 12.07 -19.04 6.38
N GLY A 721 11.72 -19.31 7.64
CA GLY A 721 11.10 -20.57 8.03
C GLY A 721 10.11 -20.38 9.19
N MET A 722 9.18 -21.30 9.30
CA MET A 722 8.13 -21.31 10.33
C MET A 722 7.83 -22.74 10.76
N VAL A 723 7.56 -22.90 12.06
CA VAL A 723 6.89 -24.08 12.64
C VAL A 723 5.71 -23.57 13.44
N SER A 724 4.53 -24.15 13.26
CA SER A 724 3.35 -23.82 14.07
C SER A 724 2.62 -25.08 14.51
N TRP A 725 2.11 -25.03 15.73
CA TRP A 725 1.28 -26.07 16.32
C TRP A 725 -0.06 -25.45 16.76
N ASP A 726 -1.14 -25.99 16.19
CA ASP A 726 -2.52 -25.58 16.48
C ASP A 726 -3.20 -26.68 17.29
N TYR A 727 -3.65 -26.37 18.51
CA TYR A 727 -4.38 -27.30 19.37
C TYR A 727 -5.63 -26.65 19.96
N ARG A 728 -6.80 -27.12 19.56
CA ARG A 728 -8.10 -26.55 19.92
C ARG A 728 -8.13 -25.03 19.63
N HIS A 729 -8.18 -24.22 20.68
CA HIS A 729 -8.21 -22.76 20.62
C HIS A 729 -6.82 -22.10 20.60
N TYR A 730 -5.77 -22.87 20.81
CA TYR A 730 -4.41 -22.35 20.99
C TYR A 730 -3.56 -22.59 19.77
N ARG A 731 -2.75 -21.60 19.46
CA ARG A 731 -1.67 -21.71 18.48
C ARG A 731 -0.35 -21.31 19.12
N VAL A 732 0.68 -22.09 18.88
CA VAL A 732 2.07 -21.71 19.19
C VAL A 732 2.85 -21.74 17.88
N SER A 733 3.61 -20.70 17.57
CA SER A 733 4.46 -20.70 16.40
C SER A 733 5.84 -20.11 16.67
N PHE A 734 6.81 -20.58 15.89
CA PHE A 734 8.16 -20.08 15.87
C PHE A 734 8.54 -19.73 14.44
N ASN A 735 9.06 -18.51 14.23
CA ASN A 735 9.51 -18.00 12.94
C ASN A 735 10.99 -17.63 13.01
N ALA A 736 11.74 -17.97 11.96
CA ALA A 736 13.12 -17.57 11.74
C ALA A 736 13.20 -16.82 10.41
N ASN A 737 13.70 -15.57 10.45
CA ASN A 737 13.81 -14.71 9.30
C ASN A 737 15.28 -14.42 8.98
N ASN A 738 15.58 -14.29 7.69
CA ASN A 738 16.95 -14.15 7.17
C ASN A 738 17.89 -15.20 7.80
N ILE A 739 17.53 -16.49 7.71
CA ILE A 739 18.23 -17.62 8.34
C ILE A 739 19.71 -17.63 7.95
N THR A 740 20.02 -17.26 6.72
CA THR A 740 21.40 -17.17 6.19
C THR A 740 22.21 -16.02 6.78
N ASN A 741 21.58 -15.13 7.53
CA ASN A 741 22.18 -13.91 8.07
C ASN A 741 22.85 -13.03 7.02
N ARG A 742 22.35 -13.05 5.78
CA ARG A 742 22.90 -12.25 4.70
C ARG A 742 22.69 -10.76 4.97
N LEU A 743 23.68 -9.92 4.61
CA LEU A 743 23.52 -8.48 4.55
C LEU A 743 22.72 -8.13 3.30
N ASN A 744 21.48 -7.74 3.50
CA ASN A 744 20.55 -7.26 2.47
C ASN A 744 20.32 -5.76 2.65
N TYR A 745 19.76 -5.12 1.61
CA TYR A 745 19.37 -3.71 1.66
C TYR A 745 17.91 -3.59 1.26
N ALA A 746 17.13 -2.91 2.09
CA ALA A 746 15.70 -2.68 1.85
C ALA A 746 15.50 -1.71 0.68
N SER A 747 16.31 -0.67 0.60
CA SER A 747 16.13 0.41 -0.38
C SER A 747 17.40 1.26 -0.50
N SER A 748 17.40 2.18 -1.47
CA SER A 748 18.42 3.20 -1.67
C SER A 748 17.82 4.59 -1.78
N PHE A 749 18.55 5.58 -1.29
CA PHE A 749 18.27 6.99 -1.53
C PHE A 749 19.24 7.48 -2.61
N SER A 750 18.80 7.51 -3.85
CA SER A 750 19.65 7.80 -5.02
C SER A 750 21.01 7.07 -4.98
N GLY A 751 22.07 7.68 -5.48
CA GLY A 751 23.44 7.19 -5.35
C GLY A 751 24.12 7.51 -4.03
N SER A 752 23.44 8.11 -3.06
CA SER A 752 24.10 8.64 -1.85
C SER A 752 24.03 7.71 -0.65
N ARG A 753 22.98 6.92 -0.51
CA ARG A 753 22.76 6.06 0.68
C ARG A 753 22.04 4.76 0.35
N ALA A 754 22.32 3.73 1.15
CA ALA A 754 21.64 2.46 1.13
C ALA A 754 21.16 2.11 2.55
N VAL A 755 19.94 1.57 2.67
CA VAL A 755 19.36 1.16 3.95
C VAL A 755 19.56 -0.34 4.14
N PRO A 756 20.45 -0.79 5.05
CA PRO A 756 20.59 -2.21 5.36
C PRO A 756 19.32 -2.75 5.99
N SER A 757 18.92 -3.94 5.59
CA SER A 757 17.82 -4.68 6.22
C SER A 757 18.26 -5.34 7.53
N SER A 758 17.30 -5.76 8.34
CA SER A 758 17.55 -6.54 9.55
C SER A 758 18.40 -7.78 9.26
N GLY A 759 19.25 -8.14 10.19
CA GLY A 759 19.95 -9.42 10.20
C GLY A 759 19.00 -10.60 10.46
N ARG A 760 19.57 -11.75 10.82
CA ARG A 760 18.79 -12.92 11.24
C ARG A 760 18.07 -12.61 12.56
N TYR A 761 16.76 -12.88 12.59
CA TYR A 761 15.96 -12.71 13.80
C TYR A 761 14.92 -13.81 13.95
N PHE A 762 14.52 -14.04 15.19
CA PHE A 762 13.59 -15.09 15.57
C PHE A 762 12.37 -14.49 16.27
N MET A 763 11.22 -15.12 16.09
CA MET A 763 9.97 -14.73 16.74
C MET A 763 9.25 -15.98 17.27
N GLY A 764 8.77 -15.90 18.50
CA GLY A 764 7.83 -16.85 19.12
C GLY A 764 6.47 -16.18 19.26
N ASN A 765 5.40 -16.90 18.97
CA ASN A 765 4.04 -16.41 19.11
C ASN A 765 3.17 -17.41 19.85
N ILE A 766 2.26 -16.87 20.67
CA ILE A 766 1.16 -17.59 21.30
C ILE A 766 -0.12 -16.89 20.89
N GLY A 767 -1.03 -17.63 20.28
CA GLY A 767 -2.35 -17.16 19.84
C GLY A 767 -3.46 -17.96 20.51
N VAL A 768 -4.62 -17.32 20.69
CA VAL A 768 -5.86 -17.95 21.13
C VAL A 768 -7.02 -17.47 20.24
N THR A 769 -7.90 -18.40 19.87
CA THR A 769 -9.09 -18.10 19.03
C THR A 769 -10.30 -18.86 19.55
N PHE A 770 -11.44 -18.18 19.71
CA PHE A 770 -12.73 -18.74 20.15
C PHE A 770 -13.82 -18.40 19.15
#